data_11de04e83b62e23dfd19ab7cfb807e02
#
_entry.id   11de04e83b62e23dfd19ab7cfb807e02
#
_cell.length_a   1.000
_cell.length_b   1.000
_cell.length_c   1.000
_cell.angle_alpha   90.00
_cell.angle_beta   90.00
_cell.angle_gamma   90.00
#
_symmetry.space_group_name_H-M   'P 1'
#
loop_
_entity.id
_entity.type
_entity.pdbx_description
1 polymer ?
#
loop_
_entity_poly.entity_id
_entity_poly.type
_entity_poly.pdbx_seq_one_letter_code
_entity_poly.pdbx_strand_id
1 'polypeptide(L)'
;MKTDLLASRHIGINEQDTAIMLRKIGVNSLDELIDKTIPANIRLKEPLALTSPLTEYEFGKHIAELAAKNKLYTTYIGLGWYNTITPAVIQRNVFENPVWYTSYTPYQTEVSQGRLEALMNFQTAVCDLTAMPLANCSLLDEATAAAEAVSMMYALRSRAQQKANANVVFVDENIFPQTLAVMTTRAVPQGIELRVGKYKDFEPSPEVFACILQYPNSHGNVEDYSEFTEKAHAADCKVAVAADILSLALLTPPGEWGADIVFGTTQRLGTPMFYGGPSAAFFATKDEYKRNMPGRIIGWSKDKYGKLCYRMALQTREQHIKREKATSNICTAQALLATMAGFYAVYHGQEGITTIASRIHSITVFLEKQLKKCGYTQVNAQYFDTLRFELPEHVSAQQIRTIALTKEVNLRYYENGNVGFSIDETTDVAAANVLLSIFAIAAGKDYQKVDDIPERSNIDKDLKRTTPFLTHEVFSKYHTETEMMRYIKRLDRKDISLAQSMISLGSCTMKLNAAAEMLPLSRPEFMGMHPLVPEDQAEGYRELIKNLSEDLKVITGFAGVSLQPNSGAAGEYAGLRVIRAYLESIGQGHRNKVLIPASAHGTNPASAIQAGFVTVTCACDEQGNVEMADLRVKAEENKDELAALMITYPSTHGIFETEIKEICDIIHACGAQVYMDGANMNAQVGLTNPGFIGADVCHLNLHKTFASPHGGGGPG
;
A
#
# COMPACT_ATOMS: atom_id res chain seq x y z
N MET A 1 -33.66 -26.93 -1.74
CA MET A 1 -32.34 -27.32 -2.26
C MET A 1 -31.67 -26.04 -2.77
N LYS A 2 -30.51 -25.66 -2.23
CA LYS A 2 -29.76 -24.50 -2.75
C LYS A 2 -29.05 -24.93 -4.04
N THR A 3 -29.47 -24.41 -5.18
CA THR A 3 -28.99 -24.83 -6.50
C THR A 3 -27.83 -23.99 -7.02
N ASP A 4 -27.52 -22.89 -6.33
CA ASP A 4 -26.53 -21.89 -6.72
C ASP A 4 -25.42 -21.68 -5.66
N LEU A 5 -25.11 -22.71 -4.88
CA LEU A 5 -23.96 -22.70 -3.98
C LEU A 5 -22.68 -22.49 -4.78
N LEU A 6 -21.91 -21.46 -4.42
CA LEU A 6 -20.71 -21.04 -5.14
C LEU A 6 -19.63 -22.15 -5.15
N ALA A 7 -19.55 -22.97 -4.09
CA ALA A 7 -18.58 -24.05 -4.01
C ALA A 7 -18.62 -25.00 -5.22
N SER A 8 -19.81 -25.40 -5.65
CA SER A 8 -19.97 -26.31 -6.81
C SER A 8 -19.75 -25.65 -8.17
N ARG A 9 -19.67 -24.31 -8.22
CA ARG A 9 -19.45 -23.52 -9.45
C ARG A 9 -18.03 -22.95 -9.53
N HIS A 10 -17.38 -22.77 -8.38
CA HIS A 10 -16.07 -22.10 -8.28
C HIS A 10 -14.92 -23.09 -8.12
N ILE A 11 -15.12 -24.21 -7.38
CA ILE A 11 -14.12 -25.28 -7.25
C ILE A 11 -14.04 -26.03 -8.58
N GLY A 12 -12.86 -25.98 -9.21
CA GLY A 12 -12.68 -26.45 -10.60
C GLY A 12 -12.53 -27.98 -10.75
N ILE A 13 -12.30 -28.73 -9.66
CA ILE A 13 -12.07 -30.17 -9.69
C ILE A 13 -13.42 -30.88 -9.52
N ASN A 14 -13.80 -31.72 -10.49
CA ASN A 14 -14.97 -32.56 -10.40
C ASN A 14 -14.65 -33.95 -9.77
N GLU A 15 -15.66 -34.75 -9.52
CA GLU A 15 -15.48 -36.08 -8.90
C GLU A 15 -14.61 -37.03 -9.75
N GLN A 16 -14.71 -36.97 -11.07
CA GLN A 16 -13.92 -37.80 -11.99
C GLN A 16 -12.45 -37.39 -11.94
N ASP A 17 -12.15 -36.12 -12.00
CA ASP A 17 -10.79 -35.61 -11.89
C ASP A 17 -10.20 -35.90 -10.51
N THR A 18 -10.97 -35.74 -9.45
CA THR A 18 -10.58 -36.10 -8.08
C THR A 18 -10.16 -37.58 -8.02
N ALA A 19 -10.96 -38.50 -8.58
CA ALA A 19 -10.66 -39.91 -8.58
C ALA A 19 -9.39 -40.27 -9.40
N ILE A 20 -9.14 -39.54 -10.49
CA ILE A 20 -7.90 -39.68 -11.30
C ILE A 20 -6.68 -39.19 -10.51
N MET A 21 -6.79 -38.03 -9.87
CA MET A 21 -5.72 -37.45 -9.07
C MET A 21 -5.36 -38.31 -7.87
N LEU A 22 -6.35 -38.79 -7.10
CA LEU A 22 -6.14 -39.66 -5.95
C LEU A 22 -5.44 -40.97 -6.35
N ARG A 23 -5.85 -41.59 -7.43
CA ARG A 23 -5.16 -42.79 -7.97
C ARG A 23 -3.71 -42.49 -8.36
N LYS A 24 -3.44 -41.33 -8.95
CA LYS A 24 -2.08 -40.93 -9.31
C LYS A 24 -1.19 -40.67 -8.09
N ILE A 25 -1.77 -40.15 -7.01
CA ILE A 25 -1.10 -39.92 -5.71
C ILE A 25 -0.91 -41.24 -4.96
N GLY A 26 -1.76 -42.24 -5.19
CA GLY A 26 -1.71 -43.52 -4.52
C GLY A 26 -2.51 -43.60 -3.22
N VAL A 27 -3.62 -42.87 -3.16
CA VAL A 27 -4.58 -42.87 -2.04
C VAL A 27 -6.00 -43.10 -2.54
N ASN A 28 -6.89 -43.56 -1.65
CA ASN A 28 -8.26 -43.93 -2.02
C ASN A 28 -9.28 -42.82 -1.81
N SER A 29 -8.97 -41.84 -0.95
CA SER A 29 -9.86 -40.71 -0.63
C SER A 29 -9.09 -39.47 -0.26
N LEU A 30 -9.78 -38.29 -0.26
CA LEU A 30 -9.22 -37.03 0.26
C LEU A 30 -8.92 -37.15 1.75
N ASP A 31 -9.76 -37.84 2.53
CA ASP A 31 -9.54 -38.02 3.96
C ASP A 31 -8.24 -38.81 4.21
N GLU A 32 -8.01 -39.90 3.45
CA GLU A 32 -6.74 -40.65 3.52
C GLU A 32 -5.54 -39.74 3.17
N LEU A 33 -5.66 -38.89 2.17
CA LEU A 33 -4.60 -37.95 1.80
C LEU A 33 -4.33 -36.94 2.93
N ILE A 34 -5.39 -36.38 3.52
CA ILE A 34 -5.30 -35.43 4.62
C ILE A 34 -4.66 -36.09 5.84
N ASP A 35 -5.10 -37.30 6.21
CA ASP A 35 -4.58 -38.04 7.36
C ASP A 35 -3.09 -38.41 7.21
N LYS A 36 -2.64 -38.64 5.96
CA LYS A 36 -1.23 -38.90 5.66
C LYS A 36 -0.38 -37.60 5.59
N THR A 37 -1.01 -36.44 5.42
CA THR A 37 -0.31 -35.16 5.22
C THR A 37 -0.21 -34.38 6.50
N ILE A 38 -1.30 -34.31 7.28
CA ILE A 38 -1.37 -33.47 8.48
C ILE A 38 -1.11 -34.33 9.72
N PRO A 39 -0.13 -33.97 10.56
CA PRO A 39 0.14 -34.67 11.82
C PRO A 39 -1.11 -34.77 12.70
N ALA A 40 -1.36 -35.97 13.21
CA ALA A 40 -2.57 -36.27 13.98
C ALA A 40 -2.73 -35.43 15.25
N ASN A 41 -1.60 -34.99 15.86
CA ASN A 41 -1.57 -34.18 17.08
C ASN A 41 -1.98 -32.71 16.88
N ILE A 42 -2.03 -32.24 15.61
CA ILE A 42 -2.49 -30.91 15.27
C ILE A 42 -3.80 -30.91 14.47
N ARG A 43 -4.40 -32.09 14.23
CA ARG A 43 -5.65 -32.21 13.51
C ARG A 43 -6.83 -31.70 14.35
N LEU A 44 -7.61 -30.73 13.82
CA LEU A 44 -8.86 -30.28 14.42
C LEU A 44 -9.89 -31.43 14.36
N LYS A 45 -10.60 -31.62 15.45
CA LYS A 45 -11.64 -32.68 15.58
C LYS A 45 -13.03 -32.18 15.18
N GLU A 46 -13.27 -30.90 15.39
CA GLU A 46 -14.54 -30.23 15.12
C GLU A 46 -14.40 -29.29 13.91
N PRO A 47 -15.43 -29.14 13.11
CA PRO A 47 -15.47 -28.16 12.03
C PRO A 47 -15.41 -26.73 12.58
N LEU A 48 -14.94 -25.80 11.77
CA LEU A 48 -14.91 -24.38 12.15
C LEU A 48 -16.33 -23.85 12.37
N ALA A 49 -16.53 -23.13 13.48
CA ALA A 49 -17.81 -22.50 13.83
C ALA A 49 -18.04 -21.21 13.02
N LEU A 50 -18.11 -21.33 11.69
CA LEU A 50 -18.41 -20.22 10.78
C LEU A 50 -19.88 -20.21 10.40
N THR A 51 -20.35 -19.07 9.91
CA THR A 51 -21.70 -18.93 9.35
C THR A 51 -21.90 -19.82 8.13
N SER A 52 -23.15 -20.23 7.87
CA SER A 52 -23.45 -21.01 6.66
C SER A 52 -23.10 -20.22 5.39
N PRO A 53 -22.60 -20.89 4.34
CA PRO A 53 -22.29 -20.23 3.09
C PRO A 53 -23.51 -19.62 2.45
N LEU A 54 -23.34 -18.42 1.88
CA LEU A 54 -24.37 -17.71 1.13
C LEU A 54 -24.36 -18.15 -0.34
N THR A 55 -25.51 -18.07 -0.98
CA THR A 55 -25.63 -18.08 -2.44
C THR A 55 -25.16 -16.73 -3.00
N GLU A 56 -24.85 -16.65 -4.31
CA GLU A 56 -24.50 -15.36 -4.94
C GLU A 56 -25.58 -14.29 -4.73
N TYR A 57 -26.84 -14.68 -4.81
CA TYR A 57 -27.96 -13.76 -4.58
C TYR A 57 -28.01 -13.26 -3.13
N GLU A 58 -27.89 -14.18 -2.16
CA GLU A 58 -27.88 -13.82 -0.72
C GLU A 58 -26.66 -12.94 -0.40
N PHE A 59 -25.50 -13.25 -0.96
CA PHE A 59 -24.28 -12.44 -0.79
C PHE A 59 -24.46 -11.04 -1.38
N GLY A 60 -24.97 -10.93 -2.62
CA GLY A 60 -25.21 -9.63 -3.25
C GLY A 60 -26.18 -8.76 -2.45
N LYS A 61 -27.23 -9.37 -1.85
CA LYS A 61 -28.17 -8.68 -0.96
C LYS A 61 -27.49 -8.23 0.34
N HIS A 62 -26.73 -9.10 0.98
CA HIS A 62 -25.99 -8.78 2.21
C HIS A 62 -25.01 -7.64 2.01
N ILE A 63 -24.21 -7.67 0.92
CA ILE A 63 -23.28 -6.59 0.58
C ILE A 63 -24.02 -5.27 0.27
N ALA A 64 -25.19 -5.32 -0.37
CA ALA A 64 -25.98 -4.12 -0.59
C ALA A 64 -26.51 -3.53 0.73
N GLU A 65 -26.89 -4.37 1.70
CA GLU A 65 -27.30 -3.94 3.05
C GLU A 65 -26.15 -3.30 3.82
N LEU A 66 -24.93 -3.85 3.73
CA LEU A 66 -23.73 -3.25 4.32
C LEU A 66 -23.38 -1.90 3.66
N ALA A 67 -23.41 -1.86 2.32
CA ALA A 67 -23.13 -0.64 1.56
C ALA A 67 -24.10 0.50 1.94
N ALA A 68 -25.39 0.20 2.08
CA ALA A 68 -26.42 1.18 2.45
C ALA A 68 -26.25 1.79 3.86
N LYS A 69 -25.42 1.20 4.72
CA LYS A 69 -25.07 1.79 6.03
C LYS A 69 -24.01 2.87 5.93
N ASN A 70 -23.26 2.93 4.83
CA ASN A 70 -22.29 3.99 4.57
C ASN A 70 -23.00 5.24 4.06
N LYS A 71 -22.59 6.43 4.56
CA LYS A 71 -23.07 7.72 4.10
C LYS A 71 -22.03 8.36 3.20
N LEU A 72 -22.24 8.29 1.90
CA LEU A 72 -21.29 8.84 0.94
C LEU A 72 -21.54 10.35 0.77
N TYR A 73 -20.83 11.16 1.56
CA TYR A 73 -20.84 12.61 1.45
C TYR A 73 -19.72 13.09 0.52
N THR A 74 -19.93 14.21 -0.17
CA THR A 74 -18.88 14.87 -0.94
C THR A 74 -17.77 15.29 0.02
N THR A 75 -16.54 14.82 -0.21
CA THR A 75 -15.46 15.03 0.74
C THR A 75 -14.35 15.90 0.15
N TYR A 76 -13.93 16.89 0.95
CA TYR A 76 -12.84 17.81 0.65
C TYR A 76 -11.79 17.83 1.76
N ILE A 77 -11.65 16.72 2.48
CA ILE A 77 -10.70 16.57 3.59
C ILE A 77 -9.24 16.62 3.10
N GLY A 78 -8.97 16.03 1.94
CA GLY A 78 -7.61 15.96 1.38
C GLY A 78 -6.68 15.00 2.13
N LEU A 79 -5.51 15.47 2.56
CA LEU A 79 -4.52 14.70 3.31
C LEU A 79 -4.02 13.45 2.56
N GLY A 80 -3.82 13.59 1.24
CA GLY A 80 -3.30 12.51 0.39
C GLY A 80 -4.39 11.61 -0.22
N TRP A 81 -5.68 11.90 0.03
CA TRP A 81 -6.82 11.16 -0.52
C TRP A 81 -7.79 12.13 -1.18
N TYR A 82 -8.10 11.89 -2.45
CA TYR A 82 -8.91 12.80 -3.27
C TYR A 82 -9.82 12.00 -4.18
N ASN A 83 -11.03 12.52 -4.46
CA ASN A 83 -11.85 11.92 -5.49
C ASN A 83 -11.17 12.10 -6.86
N THR A 84 -11.29 11.06 -7.68
CA THR A 84 -10.74 11.03 -9.03
C THR A 84 -11.70 10.31 -9.96
N ILE A 85 -11.61 10.59 -11.24
CA ILE A 85 -12.45 9.96 -12.26
C ILE A 85 -11.66 8.80 -12.88
N THR A 86 -12.05 7.58 -12.56
CA THR A 86 -11.53 6.40 -13.27
C THR A 86 -12.17 6.37 -14.67
N PRO A 87 -11.41 6.50 -15.77
CA PRO A 87 -11.97 6.37 -17.11
C PRO A 87 -12.67 5.02 -17.28
N ALA A 88 -13.89 5.03 -17.82
CA ALA A 88 -14.71 3.83 -17.97
C ALA A 88 -13.99 2.73 -18.77
N VAL A 89 -13.18 3.09 -19.75
CA VAL A 89 -12.37 2.15 -20.53
C VAL A 89 -11.32 1.44 -19.67
N ILE A 90 -10.75 2.10 -18.68
CA ILE A 90 -9.79 1.50 -17.73
C ILE A 90 -10.56 0.65 -16.71
N GLN A 91 -11.65 1.16 -16.14
CA GLN A 91 -12.46 0.40 -15.20
C GLN A 91 -12.91 -0.95 -15.78
N ARG A 92 -13.53 -0.94 -16.97
CA ARG A 92 -14.08 -2.15 -17.60
C ARG A 92 -13.00 -3.11 -18.13
N ASN A 93 -11.90 -2.59 -18.66
CA ASN A 93 -10.91 -3.43 -19.35
C ASN A 93 -9.69 -3.78 -18.48
N VAL A 94 -9.54 -3.18 -17.31
CA VAL A 94 -8.46 -3.46 -16.36
C VAL A 94 -9.00 -3.85 -15.00
N PHE A 95 -9.67 -2.94 -14.31
CA PHE A 95 -10.11 -3.16 -12.93
C PHE A 95 -11.13 -4.29 -12.79
N GLU A 96 -12.10 -4.38 -13.71
CA GLU A 96 -13.14 -5.42 -13.74
C GLU A 96 -12.78 -6.63 -14.64
N ASN A 97 -11.57 -6.66 -15.22
CA ASN A 97 -11.15 -7.70 -16.14
C ASN A 97 -10.30 -8.76 -15.44
N PRO A 98 -10.74 -10.04 -15.40
CA PRO A 98 -10.03 -11.12 -14.72
C PRO A 98 -8.62 -11.38 -15.23
N VAL A 99 -8.30 -11.04 -16.48
CA VAL A 99 -6.94 -11.12 -17.02
C VAL A 99 -5.98 -10.24 -16.22
N TRP A 100 -6.43 -9.06 -15.77
CA TRP A 100 -5.62 -8.09 -15.05
C TRP A 100 -5.73 -8.25 -13.52
N TYR A 101 -6.94 -8.37 -12.96
CA TYR A 101 -7.09 -8.41 -11.51
C TYR A 101 -6.71 -9.75 -10.86
N THR A 102 -6.63 -10.85 -11.61
CA THR A 102 -6.13 -12.14 -11.08
C THR A 102 -4.63 -12.30 -11.18
N SER A 103 -3.93 -11.31 -11.73
CA SER A 103 -2.50 -11.37 -11.97
C SER A 103 -1.71 -10.91 -10.75
N TYR A 104 -0.75 -11.72 -10.33
CA TYR A 104 0.20 -11.39 -9.27
C TYR A 104 1.39 -10.58 -9.81
N THR A 105 2.37 -10.26 -8.95
CA THR A 105 3.64 -9.65 -9.38
C THR A 105 4.22 -10.47 -10.54
N PRO A 106 4.63 -9.83 -11.65
CA PRO A 106 5.03 -10.52 -12.88
C PRO A 106 6.45 -11.10 -12.78
N TYR A 107 6.65 -12.06 -11.89
CA TYR A 107 7.95 -12.72 -11.67
C TYR A 107 8.42 -13.53 -12.89
N GLN A 108 7.48 -14.15 -13.59
CA GLN A 108 7.75 -14.92 -14.81
C GLN A 108 7.59 -14.01 -16.02
N THR A 109 8.71 -13.48 -16.51
CA THR A 109 8.73 -12.47 -17.56
C THR A 109 8.21 -12.99 -18.89
N GLU A 110 8.43 -14.29 -19.17
CA GLU A 110 8.01 -14.98 -20.39
C GLU A 110 6.49 -15.05 -20.59
N VAL A 111 5.72 -14.95 -19.50
CA VAL A 111 4.24 -14.99 -19.53
C VAL A 111 3.61 -13.66 -19.09
N SER A 112 4.38 -12.59 -18.99
CA SER A 112 3.96 -11.32 -18.39
C SER A 112 4.42 -10.09 -19.18
N GLN A 113 4.71 -10.21 -20.45
CA GLN A 113 5.27 -9.13 -21.25
C GLN A 113 4.35 -7.92 -21.39
N GLY A 114 3.03 -8.12 -21.42
CA GLY A 114 2.06 -7.05 -21.47
C GLY A 114 1.96 -6.30 -20.13
N ARG A 115 1.91 -7.02 -19.01
CA ARG A 115 1.91 -6.41 -17.66
C ARG A 115 3.21 -5.66 -17.37
N LEU A 116 4.34 -6.20 -17.80
CA LEU A 116 5.64 -5.54 -17.66
C LEU A 116 5.72 -4.25 -18.49
N GLU A 117 5.13 -4.22 -19.70
CA GLU A 117 5.01 -2.99 -20.50
C GLU A 117 4.11 -1.96 -19.80
N ALA A 118 2.98 -2.39 -19.25
CA ALA A 118 2.09 -1.50 -18.49
C ALA A 118 2.79 -0.87 -17.26
N LEU A 119 3.57 -1.67 -16.51
CA LEU A 119 4.36 -1.18 -15.38
C LEU A 119 5.54 -0.30 -15.82
N MET A 120 6.11 -0.52 -17.02
CA MET A 120 7.10 0.40 -17.60
C MET A 120 6.48 1.76 -17.91
N ASN A 121 5.24 1.80 -18.42
CA ASN A 121 4.53 3.07 -18.60
C ASN A 121 4.35 3.83 -17.27
N PHE A 122 4.01 3.11 -16.20
CA PHE A 122 3.93 3.70 -14.85
C PHE A 122 5.27 4.30 -14.42
N GLN A 123 6.37 3.51 -14.52
CA GLN A 123 7.70 4.02 -14.15
C GLN A 123 8.10 5.26 -14.95
N THR A 124 7.82 5.26 -16.26
CA THR A 124 8.14 6.38 -17.14
C THR A 124 7.34 7.61 -16.77
N ALA A 125 6.03 7.46 -16.50
CA ALA A 125 5.18 8.57 -16.07
C ALA A 125 5.66 9.18 -14.74
N VAL A 126 6.07 8.35 -13.78
CA VAL A 126 6.62 8.80 -12.50
C VAL A 126 7.94 9.54 -12.71
N CYS A 127 8.87 9.00 -13.49
CA CYS A 127 10.13 9.68 -13.81
C CYS A 127 9.88 11.07 -14.43
N ASP A 128 9.02 11.14 -15.42
CA ASP A 128 8.72 12.38 -16.13
C ASP A 128 8.06 13.43 -15.23
N LEU A 129 7.05 13.03 -14.44
CA LEU A 129 6.35 13.95 -13.55
C LEU A 129 7.25 14.46 -12.42
N THR A 130 8.08 13.60 -11.83
CA THR A 130 8.98 13.97 -10.73
C THR A 130 10.30 14.60 -11.18
N ALA A 131 10.62 14.57 -12.48
CA ALA A 131 11.91 14.92 -13.08
C ALA A 131 13.09 14.10 -12.48
N MET A 132 12.82 12.84 -12.10
CA MET A 132 13.83 11.93 -11.57
C MET A 132 14.25 10.89 -12.61
N PRO A 133 15.53 10.51 -12.66
CA PRO A 133 16.03 9.61 -13.72
C PRO A 133 15.60 8.15 -13.56
N LEU A 134 15.12 7.74 -12.39
CA LEU A 134 14.77 6.36 -12.10
C LEU A 134 13.58 6.27 -11.14
N ALA A 135 12.59 5.44 -11.46
CA ALA A 135 11.49 5.07 -10.60
C ALA A 135 11.36 3.55 -10.47
N ASN A 136 10.74 3.07 -9.40
CA ASN A 136 10.31 1.68 -9.28
C ASN A 136 8.92 1.47 -9.90
N CYS A 137 8.47 0.21 -9.97
CA CYS A 137 7.16 -0.12 -10.54
C CYS A 137 5.99 -0.05 -9.55
N SER A 138 6.19 0.28 -8.34
CA SER A 138 5.33 0.77 -7.25
C SER A 138 5.83 0.35 -5.86
N LEU A 139 5.25 0.97 -4.83
CA LEU A 139 5.27 0.53 -3.44
C LEU A 139 3.82 0.40 -2.92
N LEU A 140 3.67 0.14 -1.62
CA LEU A 140 2.38 -0.23 -1.03
C LEU A 140 1.46 0.98 -0.79
N ASP A 141 2.01 2.08 -0.26
CA ASP A 141 1.36 3.36 0.01
C ASP A 141 2.41 4.46 0.26
N GLU A 142 2.00 5.73 0.31
CA GLU A 142 2.90 6.86 0.53
C GLU A 142 3.65 6.77 1.86
N ALA A 143 2.97 6.41 2.94
CA ALA A 143 3.59 6.35 4.26
C ALA A 143 4.66 5.25 4.35
N THR A 144 4.41 4.09 3.72
CA THR A 144 5.41 3.03 3.54
C THR A 144 6.58 3.53 2.68
N ALA A 145 6.31 4.25 1.59
CA ALA A 145 7.35 4.81 0.73
C ALA A 145 8.24 5.81 1.49
N ALA A 146 7.67 6.63 2.37
CA ALA A 146 8.41 7.52 3.27
C ALA A 146 9.34 6.74 4.21
N ALA A 147 8.83 5.68 4.84
CA ALA A 147 9.63 4.83 5.72
C ALA A 147 10.77 4.10 4.96
N GLU A 148 10.51 3.67 3.73
CA GLU A 148 11.55 3.12 2.86
C GLU A 148 12.59 4.18 2.45
N ALA A 149 12.18 5.45 2.25
CA ALA A 149 13.11 6.55 1.99
C ALA A 149 14.05 6.77 3.18
N VAL A 150 13.54 6.77 4.42
CA VAL A 150 14.35 6.84 5.65
C VAL A 150 15.37 5.70 5.68
N SER A 151 14.93 4.46 5.49
CA SER A 151 15.81 3.27 5.51
C SER A 151 16.87 3.33 4.41
N MET A 152 16.48 3.76 3.21
CA MET A 152 17.40 3.91 2.08
C MET A 152 18.47 4.99 2.35
N MET A 153 18.07 6.16 2.84
CA MET A 153 19.00 7.24 3.16
C MET A 153 19.94 6.87 4.31
N TYR A 154 19.44 6.11 5.30
CA TYR A 154 20.27 5.57 6.38
C TYR A 154 21.34 4.62 5.85
N ALA A 155 21.01 3.76 4.89
CA ALA A 155 21.96 2.87 4.23
C ALA A 155 22.97 3.63 3.32
N LEU A 156 22.59 4.80 2.82
CA LEU A 156 23.39 5.65 1.94
C LEU A 156 24.28 6.66 2.71
N ARG A 157 24.31 6.60 4.04
CA ARG A 157 25.18 7.49 4.84
C ARG A 157 26.63 7.39 4.39
N SER A 158 27.29 8.53 4.30
CA SER A 158 28.71 8.62 4.02
C SER A 158 29.55 7.94 5.14
N ARG A 159 30.81 7.62 4.86
CA ARG A 159 31.72 7.07 5.88
C ARG A 159 31.88 8.02 7.07
N ALA A 160 31.83 9.33 6.84
CA ALA A 160 31.92 10.33 7.90
C ALA A 160 30.66 10.28 8.79
N GLN A 161 29.48 10.24 8.22
CA GLN A 161 28.20 10.11 8.93
C GLN A 161 28.10 8.79 9.71
N GLN A 162 28.55 7.67 9.13
CA GLN A 162 28.58 6.37 9.83
C GLN A 162 29.54 6.42 11.04
N LYS A 163 30.71 7.07 10.90
CA LYS A 163 31.69 7.23 11.96
C LYS A 163 31.22 8.14 13.09
N ALA A 164 30.43 9.17 12.74
CA ALA A 164 29.78 10.09 13.67
C ALA A 164 28.50 9.50 14.30
N ASN A 165 28.12 8.28 13.90
CA ASN A 165 26.84 7.66 14.27
C ASN A 165 25.62 8.56 13.98
N ALA A 166 25.61 9.25 12.83
CA ALA A 166 24.51 10.09 12.40
C ALA A 166 23.24 9.23 12.27
N ASN A 167 22.27 9.45 13.12
CA ASN A 167 21.01 8.66 13.21
C ASN A 167 19.75 9.53 13.28
N VAL A 168 19.86 10.82 12.98
CA VAL A 168 18.75 11.76 13.01
C VAL A 168 18.28 12.06 11.59
N VAL A 169 16.96 12.00 11.39
CA VAL A 169 16.26 12.53 10.21
C VAL A 169 15.47 13.77 10.63
N PHE A 170 15.72 14.88 9.97
CA PHE A 170 14.86 16.05 10.10
C PHE A 170 13.59 15.85 9.26
N VAL A 171 12.43 16.10 9.85
CA VAL A 171 11.12 16.00 9.20
C VAL A 171 10.39 17.32 9.33
N ASP A 172 9.93 17.88 8.22
CA ASP A 172 9.08 19.09 8.27
C ASP A 172 7.80 18.79 9.05
N GLU A 173 7.44 19.67 10.00
CA GLU A 173 6.22 19.54 10.82
C GLU A 173 4.93 19.46 10.00
N ASN A 174 4.97 19.92 8.75
CA ASN A 174 3.84 19.95 7.83
C ASN A 174 3.74 18.72 6.90
N ILE A 175 4.39 17.61 7.25
CA ILE A 175 4.15 16.32 6.59
C ILE A 175 2.77 15.78 6.96
N PHE A 176 2.21 14.86 6.15
CA PHE A 176 0.95 14.22 6.51
C PHE A 176 1.09 13.40 7.81
N PRO A 177 0.14 13.52 8.76
CA PRO A 177 0.23 12.85 10.06
C PRO A 177 0.36 11.33 9.96
N GLN A 178 -0.37 10.68 9.04
CA GLN A 178 -0.28 9.24 8.82
C GLN A 178 1.11 8.82 8.29
N THR A 179 1.73 9.65 7.46
CA THR A 179 3.09 9.42 6.95
C THR A 179 4.11 9.49 8.08
N LEU A 180 4.01 10.49 8.95
CA LEU A 180 4.86 10.61 10.13
C LEU A 180 4.72 9.42 11.09
N ALA A 181 3.47 8.95 11.32
CA ALA A 181 3.20 7.82 12.20
C ALA A 181 3.88 6.53 11.71
N VAL A 182 3.80 6.21 10.42
CA VAL A 182 4.46 5.03 9.84
C VAL A 182 5.97 5.17 9.86
N MET A 183 6.51 6.35 9.50
CA MET A 183 7.96 6.60 9.60
C MET A 183 8.45 6.38 11.03
N THR A 184 7.74 6.89 12.04
CA THR A 184 8.09 6.70 13.46
C THR A 184 8.12 5.23 13.83
N THR A 185 7.08 4.49 13.45
CA THR A 185 7.00 3.05 13.72
C THR A 185 8.18 2.28 13.12
N ARG A 186 8.66 2.68 11.93
CA ARG A 186 9.76 2.03 11.21
C ARG A 186 11.15 2.52 11.66
N ALA A 187 11.28 3.77 12.08
CA ALA A 187 12.55 4.38 12.50
C ALA A 187 13.00 3.92 13.91
N VAL A 188 12.07 3.89 14.88
CA VAL A 188 12.38 3.57 16.29
C VAL A 188 13.13 2.25 16.47
N PRO A 189 12.73 1.11 15.85
CA PRO A 189 13.46 -0.15 16.02
C PRO A 189 14.89 -0.14 15.49
N GLN A 190 15.19 0.77 14.57
CA GLN A 190 16.51 0.91 13.97
C GLN A 190 17.39 1.95 14.69
N GLY A 191 16.89 2.52 15.79
CA GLY A 191 17.59 3.56 16.54
C GLY A 191 17.69 4.89 15.77
N ILE A 192 16.79 5.14 14.82
CA ILE A 192 16.72 6.39 14.06
C ILE A 192 15.78 7.34 14.78
N GLU A 193 16.25 8.54 15.06
CA GLU A 193 15.46 9.65 15.62
C GLU A 193 14.80 10.44 14.49
N LEU A 194 13.50 10.71 14.61
CA LEU A 194 12.80 11.66 13.76
C LEU A 194 12.67 12.99 14.51
N ARG A 195 13.42 14.00 14.06
CA ARG A 195 13.38 15.37 14.62
C ARG A 195 12.41 16.21 13.79
N VAL A 196 11.20 16.41 14.33
CA VAL A 196 10.15 17.18 13.68
C VAL A 196 10.31 18.66 13.99
N GLY A 197 10.26 19.52 12.97
CA GLY A 197 10.39 20.96 13.11
C GLY A 197 10.06 21.73 11.84
N LYS A 198 10.10 23.05 11.90
CA LYS A 198 9.88 23.90 10.73
C LYS A 198 11.10 23.86 9.82
N TYR A 199 10.91 23.63 8.53
CA TYR A 199 12.02 23.57 7.57
C TYR A 199 12.83 24.89 7.54
N LYS A 200 12.19 26.04 7.80
CA LYS A 200 12.85 27.37 7.85
C LYS A 200 13.81 27.50 9.02
N ASP A 201 13.57 26.76 10.10
CA ASP A 201 14.38 26.76 11.32
C ASP A 201 15.44 25.63 11.30
N PHE A 202 15.54 24.88 10.20
CA PHE A 202 16.50 23.78 10.08
C PHE A 202 17.93 24.28 10.12
N GLU A 203 18.68 23.76 11.08
CA GLU A 203 20.14 23.92 11.17
C GLU A 203 20.81 22.55 11.03
N PRO A 204 21.69 22.37 10.03
CA PRO A 204 22.43 21.14 9.85
C PRO A 204 23.32 20.82 11.06
N SER A 205 23.36 19.56 11.45
CA SER A 205 24.28 19.06 12.48
C SER A 205 24.87 17.71 12.07
N PRO A 206 26.04 17.32 12.62
CA PRO A 206 26.73 16.07 12.23
C PRO A 206 25.89 14.80 12.47
N GLU A 207 24.88 14.84 13.31
CA GLU A 207 23.98 13.73 13.62
C GLU A 207 22.83 13.57 12.62
N VAL A 208 22.53 14.63 11.84
CA VAL A 208 21.46 14.60 10.82
C VAL A 208 22.01 14.07 9.51
N PHE A 209 21.47 12.96 9.02
CA PHE A 209 21.88 12.38 7.75
C PHE A 209 20.92 12.65 6.59
N ALA A 210 19.67 13.03 6.90
CA ALA A 210 18.64 13.22 5.90
C ALA A 210 17.54 14.17 6.37
N CYS A 211 16.81 14.72 5.40
CA CYS A 211 15.64 15.58 5.58
C CYS A 211 14.46 15.05 4.79
N ILE A 212 13.25 15.22 5.32
CA ILE A 212 11.99 14.85 4.64
C ILE A 212 11.06 16.06 4.60
N LEU A 213 10.54 16.35 3.41
CA LEU A 213 9.64 17.45 3.12
C LEU A 213 8.35 16.93 2.48
N GLN A 214 7.27 17.76 2.50
CA GLN A 214 5.99 17.48 1.84
C GLN A 214 5.68 18.59 0.83
N TYR A 215 5.28 18.24 -0.41
CA TYR A 215 5.09 19.19 -1.51
C TYR A 215 3.86 18.84 -2.38
N PRO A 216 2.77 19.62 -2.35
CA PRO A 216 2.42 20.63 -1.36
C PRO A 216 2.35 20.05 0.06
N ASN A 217 2.52 20.90 1.08
CA ASN A 217 2.51 20.42 2.46
C ASN A 217 1.10 20.13 2.98
N SER A 218 0.98 19.57 4.19
CA SER A 218 -0.32 19.16 4.76
C SER A 218 -1.31 20.30 4.98
N HIS A 219 -0.85 21.54 4.94
CA HIS A 219 -1.69 22.75 5.00
C HIS A 219 -2.00 23.34 3.62
N GLY A 220 -1.52 22.70 2.55
CA GLY A 220 -1.71 23.14 1.18
C GLY A 220 -0.69 24.18 0.70
N ASN A 221 0.31 24.55 1.51
CA ASN A 221 1.35 25.46 1.06
C ASN A 221 2.24 24.80 0.00
N VAL A 222 2.53 25.58 -1.04
CA VAL A 222 3.60 25.30 -2.00
C VAL A 222 4.76 26.20 -1.63
N GLU A 223 5.87 25.62 -1.23
CA GLU A 223 7.07 26.31 -0.78
C GLU A 223 8.21 26.12 -1.79
N ASP A 224 9.10 27.08 -1.93
CA ASP A 224 10.37 26.88 -2.64
C ASP A 224 11.39 26.24 -1.69
N TYR A 225 11.74 25.01 -1.96
CA TYR A 225 12.70 24.26 -1.17
C TYR A 225 14.13 24.25 -1.75
N SER A 226 14.42 25.06 -2.78
CA SER A 226 15.72 25.07 -3.47
C SER A 226 16.86 25.43 -2.52
N GLU A 227 16.77 26.56 -1.81
CA GLU A 227 17.79 26.99 -0.83
C GLU A 227 17.93 25.99 0.33
N PHE A 228 16.81 25.43 0.81
CA PHE A 228 16.84 24.40 1.85
C PHE A 228 17.62 23.17 1.38
N THR A 229 17.37 22.73 0.16
CA THR A 229 18.05 21.54 -0.41
C THR A 229 19.55 21.78 -0.59
N GLU A 230 19.94 22.95 -1.07
CA GLU A 230 21.35 23.35 -1.16
C GLU A 230 22.03 23.36 0.23
N LYS A 231 21.37 23.95 1.24
CA LYS A 231 21.86 23.98 2.63
C LYS A 231 22.02 22.56 3.20
N ALA A 232 21.05 21.69 2.97
CA ALA A 232 21.12 20.30 3.40
C ALA A 232 22.25 19.54 2.71
N HIS A 233 22.39 19.66 1.40
CA HIS A 233 23.47 19.03 0.64
C HIS A 233 24.85 19.51 1.04
N ALA A 234 25.02 20.80 1.31
CA ALA A 234 26.28 21.36 1.79
C ALA A 234 26.74 20.72 3.12
N ALA A 235 25.81 20.17 3.89
CA ALA A 235 26.05 19.45 5.13
C ALA A 235 26.02 17.91 4.97
N ASP A 236 26.12 17.38 3.75
CA ASP A 236 26.04 15.95 3.43
C ASP A 236 24.68 15.30 3.81
N CYS A 237 23.62 16.09 4.02
CA CYS A 237 22.27 15.59 4.29
C CYS A 237 21.52 15.35 2.99
N LYS A 238 20.91 14.17 2.84
CA LYS A 238 20.05 13.86 1.68
C LYS A 238 18.65 14.40 1.89
N VAL A 239 17.97 14.76 0.79
CA VAL A 239 16.60 15.32 0.83
C VAL A 239 15.63 14.40 0.12
N ALA A 240 14.61 13.94 0.84
CA ALA A 240 13.49 13.19 0.29
C ALA A 240 12.19 14.03 0.36
N VAL A 241 11.38 13.93 -0.67
CA VAL A 241 10.17 14.75 -0.83
C VAL A 241 8.96 13.88 -1.06
N ALA A 242 7.97 13.98 -0.18
CA ALA A 242 6.64 13.47 -0.41
C ALA A 242 5.90 14.44 -1.34
N ALA A 243 5.50 14.00 -2.54
CA ALA A 243 4.92 14.87 -3.54
C ALA A 243 3.54 14.41 -4.01
N ASP A 244 2.62 15.35 -4.17
CA ASP A 244 1.38 15.13 -4.89
C ASP A 244 1.66 15.04 -6.38
N ILE A 245 1.52 13.84 -6.95
CA ILE A 245 1.88 13.56 -8.34
C ILE A 245 1.12 14.41 -9.36
N LEU A 246 -0.14 14.76 -9.09
CA LEU A 246 -0.95 15.58 -10.01
C LEU A 246 -0.52 17.05 -9.98
N SER A 247 -0.14 17.57 -8.82
CA SER A 247 0.34 18.94 -8.68
C SER A 247 1.58 19.22 -9.53
N LEU A 248 2.41 18.18 -9.76
CA LEU A 248 3.63 18.25 -10.55
C LEU A 248 3.38 18.49 -12.05
N ALA A 249 2.14 18.43 -12.50
CA ALA A 249 1.79 18.91 -13.85
C ALA A 249 1.87 20.43 -13.97
N LEU A 250 1.73 21.17 -12.86
CA LEU A 250 1.77 22.65 -12.83
C LEU A 250 2.95 23.21 -12.03
N LEU A 251 3.44 22.48 -11.03
CA LEU A 251 4.50 22.90 -10.12
C LEU A 251 5.86 22.37 -10.54
N THR A 252 6.91 23.14 -10.28
CA THR A 252 8.30 22.72 -10.51
C THR A 252 8.57 21.40 -9.76
N PRO A 253 8.93 20.31 -10.46
CA PRO A 253 9.09 19.00 -9.83
C PRO A 253 10.35 18.94 -8.94
N PRO A 254 10.31 18.16 -7.86
CA PRO A 254 11.41 18.08 -6.90
C PRO A 254 12.76 17.64 -7.49
N GLY A 255 12.77 16.88 -8.56
CA GLY A 255 14.01 16.50 -9.24
C GLY A 255 14.77 17.68 -9.82
N GLU A 256 14.09 18.78 -10.20
CA GLU A 256 14.72 19.96 -10.79
C GLU A 256 15.43 20.84 -9.77
N TRP A 257 14.97 20.86 -8.53
CA TRP A 257 15.64 21.59 -7.44
C TRP A 257 16.49 20.70 -6.53
N GLY A 258 16.82 19.48 -7.01
CA GLY A 258 17.89 18.67 -6.45
C GLY A 258 17.49 17.59 -5.46
N ALA A 259 16.21 17.33 -5.23
CA ALA A 259 15.79 16.22 -4.39
C ALA A 259 16.53 14.92 -4.70
N ASP A 260 16.90 14.15 -3.68
CA ASP A 260 17.56 12.86 -3.83
C ASP A 260 16.56 11.72 -4.04
N ILE A 261 15.40 11.85 -3.40
CA ILE A 261 14.28 10.90 -3.48
C ILE A 261 12.98 11.71 -3.60
N VAL A 262 12.09 11.26 -4.49
CA VAL A 262 10.71 11.75 -4.58
C VAL A 262 9.78 10.57 -4.46
N PHE A 263 8.83 10.63 -3.54
CA PHE A 263 7.86 9.57 -3.31
C PHE A 263 6.46 10.16 -3.07
N GLY A 264 5.45 9.33 -3.11
CA GLY A 264 4.06 9.75 -2.89
C GLY A 264 3.07 8.66 -3.32
N THR A 265 1.80 9.01 -3.41
CA THR A 265 0.77 8.14 -3.95
C THR A 265 0.38 8.51 -5.37
N THR A 266 0.03 7.52 -6.21
CA THR A 266 -0.58 7.74 -7.52
C THR A 266 -2.11 7.66 -7.49
N GLN A 267 -2.71 7.73 -6.31
CA GLN A 267 -4.16 7.62 -6.13
C GLN A 267 -4.94 8.62 -7.01
N ARG A 268 -4.44 9.83 -7.17
CA ARG A 268 -5.04 10.87 -8.04
C ARG A 268 -5.05 10.54 -9.53
N LEU A 269 -4.34 9.51 -9.96
CA LEU A 269 -4.33 9.04 -11.34
C LEU A 269 -5.36 7.92 -11.57
N GLY A 270 -6.63 8.22 -11.27
CA GLY A 270 -7.77 7.38 -11.58
C GLY A 270 -8.01 6.20 -10.61
N THR A 271 -7.42 6.19 -9.41
CA THR A 271 -7.67 5.15 -8.42
C THR A 271 -8.68 5.64 -7.38
N PRO A 272 -9.81 4.95 -7.16
CA PRO A 272 -10.76 5.32 -6.10
C PRO A 272 -10.15 5.28 -4.71
N MET A 273 -10.76 5.97 -3.73
CA MET A 273 -10.23 6.10 -2.37
C MET A 273 -10.35 4.84 -1.51
N PHE A 274 -11.36 3.99 -1.71
CA PHE A 274 -11.58 2.71 -1.02
C PHE A 274 -11.38 2.76 0.49
N TYR A 275 -11.83 3.82 1.16
CA TYR A 275 -11.64 4.01 2.61
C TYR A 275 -10.18 3.98 3.07
N GLY A 276 -9.26 4.40 2.21
CA GLY A 276 -7.82 4.50 2.50
C GLY A 276 -6.95 3.43 1.85
N GLY A 277 -7.48 2.65 0.94
CA GLY A 277 -6.66 1.72 0.19
C GLY A 277 -7.40 0.56 -0.45
N PRO A 278 -6.69 -0.17 -1.30
CA PRO A 278 -5.27 0.01 -1.66
C PRO A 278 -5.01 1.19 -2.61
N SER A 279 -3.76 1.69 -2.62
CA SER A 279 -3.28 2.65 -3.62
C SER A 279 -1.84 2.32 -4.00
N ALA A 280 -1.43 2.63 -5.24
CA ALA A 280 -0.05 2.46 -5.65
C ALA A 280 0.77 3.68 -5.23
N ALA A 281 1.78 3.49 -4.39
CA ALA A 281 2.79 4.50 -4.16
C ALA A 281 3.84 4.49 -5.27
N PHE A 282 4.45 5.63 -5.52
CA PHE A 282 5.62 5.75 -6.35
C PHE A 282 6.86 6.07 -5.52
N PHE A 283 8.01 5.73 -6.06
CA PHE A 283 9.30 6.03 -5.48
C PHE A 283 10.31 6.26 -6.61
N ALA A 284 10.88 7.45 -6.66
CA ALA A 284 11.83 7.85 -7.67
C ALA A 284 13.10 8.39 -7.03
N THR A 285 14.26 8.18 -7.67
CA THR A 285 15.55 8.57 -7.10
C THR A 285 16.60 8.82 -8.18
N LYS A 286 17.75 9.36 -7.77
CA LYS A 286 18.95 9.53 -8.62
C LYS A 286 19.50 8.16 -9.07
N ASP A 287 20.07 8.08 -10.27
CA ASP A 287 20.61 6.82 -10.83
C ASP A 287 21.73 6.21 -9.98
N GLU A 288 22.52 7.03 -9.31
CA GLU A 288 23.59 6.57 -8.42
C GLU A 288 23.09 5.73 -7.24
N TYR A 289 21.83 5.91 -6.81
CA TYR A 289 21.22 5.20 -5.68
C TYR A 289 20.46 3.92 -6.07
N LYS A 290 20.40 3.57 -7.34
CA LYS A 290 19.62 2.43 -7.87
C LYS A 290 19.83 1.09 -7.15
N ARG A 291 21.01 0.88 -6.55
CA ARG A 291 21.33 -0.37 -5.83
C ARG A 291 20.72 -0.44 -4.43
N ASN A 292 20.26 0.67 -3.88
CA ASN A 292 19.63 0.77 -2.56
C ASN A 292 18.11 1.04 -2.66
N MET A 293 17.59 1.26 -3.85
CA MET A 293 16.19 1.57 -4.09
C MET A 293 15.28 0.42 -3.66
N PRO A 294 14.19 0.65 -2.89
CA PRO A 294 13.21 -0.37 -2.53
C PRO A 294 12.30 -0.71 -3.72
N GLY A 295 11.58 -1.84 -3.59
CA GLY A 295 10.58 -2.27 -4.58
C GLY A 295 11.17 -2.82 -5.88
N ARG A 296 10.31 -3.21 -6.80
CA ARG A 296 10.68 -3.80 -8.09
C ARG A 296 11.02 -2.71 -9.10
N ILE A 297 11.95 -3.01 -9.98
CA ILE A 297 12.29 -2.18 -11.14
C ILE A 297 12.10 -3.02 -12.40
N ILE A 298 11.35 -2.48 -13.36
CA ILE A 298 11.20 -3.08 -14.67
C ILE A 298 12.28 -2.46 -15.59
N GLY A 299 12.98 -3.31 -16.31
CA GLY A 299 13.93 -2.92 -17.33
C GLY A 299 13.63 -3.63 -18.64
N TRP A 300 14.24 -3.19 -19.69
CA TRP A 300 14.15 -3.83 -21.00
C TRP A 300 15.45 -4.55 -21.34
N SER A 301 15.34 -5.57 -22.19
CA SER A 301 16.43 -6.42 -22.66
C SER A 301 16.11 -6.93 -24.06
N LYS A 302 16.91 -7.85 -24.54
CA LYS A 302 16.64 -8.57 -25.78
C LYS A 302 16.46 -10.06 -25.48
N ASP A 303 15.48 -10.67 -26.15
CA ASP A 303 15.28 -12.11 -26.13
C ASP A 303 16.38 -12.84 -26.95
N LYS A 304 16.32 -14.18 -27.01
CA LYS A 304 17.26 -15.00 -27.74
C LYS A 304 17.26 -14.75 -29.28
N TYR A 305 16.24 -14.08 -29.79
CA TYR A 305 16.09 -13.71 -31.20
C TYR A 305 16.44 -12.24 -31.47
N GLY A 306 16.92 -11.50 -30.45
CA GLY A 306 17.25 -10.09 -30.54
C GLY A 306 16.07 -9.13 -30.49
N LYS A 307 14.84 -9.61 -30.19
CA LYS A 307 13.65 -8.77 -30.04
C LYS A 307 13.63 -8.12 -28.64
N LEU A 308 13.08 -6.91 -28.56
CA LEU A 308 12.86 -6.20 -27.32
C LEU A 308 11.93 -7.01 -26.40
N CYS A 309 12.32 -7.16 -25.15
CA CYS A 309 11.53 -7.78 -24.11
C CYS A 309 11.73 -7.05 -22.77
N TYR A 310 10.75 -7.16 -21.90
CA TYR A 310 10.80 -6.60 -20.56
C TYR A 310 11.17 -7.65 -19.53
N ARG A 311 11.82 -7.21 -18.46
CA ARG A 311 12.22 -8.08 -17.34
C ARG A 311 12.31 -7.29 -16.05
N MET A 312 12.30 -7.97 -14.91
CA MET A 312 12.70 -7.35 -13.65
C MET A 312 14.21 -7.11 -13.66
N ALA A 313 14.62 -5.89 -13.28
CA ALA A 313 16.00 -5.44 -13.25
C ALA A 313 16.55 -5.37 -11.83
N LEU A 314 17.89 -5.51 -11.70
CA LEU A 314 18.62 -5.33 -10.44
C LEU A 314 18.11 -6.19 -9.25
N GLN A 315 17.62 -7.40 -9.51
CA GLN A 315 17.03 -8.29 -8.49
C GLN A 315 17.99 -8.67 -7.35
N THR A 316 19.32 -8.58 -7.58
CA THR A 316 20.33 -8.90 -6.57
C THR A 316 20.28 -8.05 -5.30
N ARG A 317 19.57 -6.91 -5.33
CA ARG A 317 19.37 -6.03 -4.15
C ARG A 317 18.17 -6.44 -3.28
N GLU A 318 17.33 -7.34 -3.77
CA GLU A 318 16.05 -7.68 -3.16
C GLU A 318 16.19 -8.74 -2.05
N GLN A 319 15.21 -8.79 -1.16
CA GLN A 319 15.22 -9.59 0.06
C GLN A 319 15.33 -11.11 -0.21
N HIS A 320 14.80 -11.62 -1.33
CA HIS A 320 14.89 -13.05 -1.67
C HIS A 320 16.33 -13.50 -1.99
N ILE A 321 17.23 -12.57 -2.29
CA ILE A 321 18.67 -12.82 -2.49
C ILE A 321 19.49 -12.35 -1.30
N LYS A 322 19.28 -11.12 -0.84
CA LYS A 322 20.06 -10.48 0.21
C LYS A 322 19.66 -10.90 1.63
N ARG A 323 18.44 -11.42 1.82
CA ARG A 323 17.91 -11.88 3.13
C ARG A 323 18.09 -10.79 4.21
N GLU A 324 18.80 -11.10 5.31
CA GLU A 324 19.09 -10.17 6.42
C GLU A 324 19.90 -8.92 6.02
N LYS A 325 20.54 -8.93 4.86
CA LYS A 325 21.31 -7.80 4.32
C LYS A 325 20.51 -6.93 3.35
N ALA A 326 19.22 -7.22 3.16
CA ALA A 326 18.37 -6.44 2.28
C ALA A 326 18.04 -5.07 2.90
N THR A 327 17.98 -4.04 2.06
CA THR A 327 17.59 -2.68 2.49
C THR A 327 16.10 -2.62 2.85
N SER A 328 15.27 -3.47 2.23
CA SER A 328 13.82 -3.51 2.41
C SER A 328 13.32 -4.95 2.50
N ASN A 329 12.24 -5.17 3.25
CA ASN A 329 11.53 -6.45 3.30
C ASN A 329 10.42 -6.56 2.24
N ILE A 330 10.14 -5.50 1.48
CA ILE A 330 9.06 -5.47 0.49
C ILE A 330 9.33 -6.50 -0.61
N CYS A 331 8.36 -7.41 -0.81
CA CYS A 331 8.41 -8.45 -1.82
C CYS A 331 7.51 -8.12 -3.00
N THR A 332 6.27 -7.74 -2.73
CA THR A 332 5.23 -7.47 -3.72
C THR A 332 4.84 -6.01 -3.74
N ALA A 333 4.28 -5.57 -4.86
CA ALA A 333 3.88 -4.20 -5.11
C ALA A 333 2.41 -4.13 -5.53
N GLN A 334 1.85 -2.93 -5.61
CA GLN A 334 0.48 -2.66 -6.06
C GLN A 334 0.40 -2.70 -7.59
N ALA A 335 0.51 -3.90 -8.20
CA ALA A 335 0.65 -4.04 -9.64
C ALA A 335 -0.60 -3.59 -10.43
N LEU A 336 -1.81 -3.96 -9.99
CA LEU A 336 -3.05 -3.56 -10.68
C LEU A 336 -3.25 -2.04 -10.64
N LEU A 337 -3.10 -1.44 -9.48
CA LEU A 337 -3.32 0.00 -9.31
C LEU A 337 -2.23 0.85 -9.97
N ALA A 338 -0.98 0.37 -9.99
CA ALA A 338 0.09 0.98 -10.77
C ALA A 338 -0.20 0.89 -12.28
N THR A 339 -0.73 -0.23 -12.75
CA THR A 339 -1.16 -0.39 -14.14
C THR A 339 -2.30 0.58 -14.49
N MET A 340 -3.30 0.73 -13.60
CA MET A 340 -4.38 1.69 -13.79
C MET A 340 -3.86 3.13 -13.86
N ALA A 341 -2.98 3.53 -12.94
CA ALA A 341 -2.36 4.85 -12.92
C ALA A 341 -1.50 5.11 -14.18
N GLY A 342 -0.72 4.11 -14.61
CA GLY A 342 0.04 4.17 -15.85
C GLY A 342 -0.87 4.33 -17.09
N PHE A 343 -1.98 3.61 -17.13
CA PHE A 343 -2.96 3.75 -18.22
C PHE A 343 -3.74 5.06 -18.15
N TYR A 344 -3.99 5.60 -16.96
CA TYR A 344 -4.54 6.95 -16.81
C TYR A 344 -3.61 7.99 -17.46
N ALA A 345 -2.31 7.91 -17.19
CA ALA A 345 -1.33 8.78 -17.82
C ALA A 345 -1.25 8.59 -19.36
N VAL A 346 -1.36 7.34 -19.84
CA VAL A 346 -1.42 7.04 -21.29
C VAL A 346 -2.69 7.61 -21.93
N TYR A 347 -3.84 7.49 -21.27
CA TYR A 347 -5.13 7.91 -21.80
C TYR A 347 -5.27 9.44 -21.87
N HIS A 348 -4.81 10.14 -20.83
CA HIS A 348 -4.90 11.59 -20.75
C HIS A 348 -3.73 12.31 -21.42
N GLY A 349 -2.53 11.72 -21.41
CA GLY A 349 -1.31 12.37 -21.89
C GLY A 349 -0.96 13.64 -21.12
N GLN A 350 0.05 14.35 -21.60
CA GLN A 350 0.47 15.62 -20.99
C GLN A 350 -0.65 16.66 -20.97
N GLU A 351 -1.33 16.84 -22.09
CA GLU A 351 -2.40 17.86 -22.25
C GLU A 351 -3.57 17.59 -21.31
N GLY A 352 -4.06 16.33 -21.25
CA GLY A 352 -5.18 15.96 -20.40
C GLY A 352 -4.86 16.12 -18.91
N ILE A 353 -3.70 15.66 -18.45
CA ILE A 353 -3.29 15.81 -17.05
C ILE A 353 -3.11 17.29 -16.68
N THR A 354 -2.51 18.09 -17.56
CA THR A 354 -2.38 19.55 -17.36
C THR A 354 -3.76 20.22 -17.28
N THR A 355 -4.69 19.85 -18.15
CA THR A 355 -6.07 20.39 -18.14
C THR A 355 -6.80 20.05 -16.84
N ILE A 356 -6.69 18.78 -16.35
CA ILE A 356 -7.29 18.36 -15.08
C ILE A 356 -6.70 19.17 -13.93
N ALA A 357 -5.38 19.27 -13.84
CA ALA A 357 -4.71 20.05 -12.80
C ALA A 357 -5.05 21.54 -12.85
N SER A 358 -5.09 22.13 -14.05
CA SER A 358 -5.45 23.55 -14.26
C SER A 358 -6.88 23.85 -13.85
N ARG A 359 -7.83 22.93 -14.15
CA ARG A 359 -9.22 23.07 -13.73
C ARG A 359 -9.36 23.05 -12.20
N ILE A 360 -8.73 22.09 -11.53
CA ILE A 360 -8.70 22.00 -10.07
C ILE A 360 -8.15 23.30 -9.47
N HIS A 361 -7.00 23.75 -9.95
CA HIS A 361 -6.37 24.97 -9.47
C HIS A 361 -7.25 26.21 -9.73
N SER A 362 -7.88 26.31 -10.89
CA SER A 362 -8.76 27.45 -11.23
C SER A 362 -9.97 27.54 -10.31
N ILE A 363 -10.60 26.40 -9.97
CA ILE A 363 -11.70 26.34 -8.99
C ILE A 363 -11.21 26.78 -7.61
N THR A 364 -10.01 26.36 -7.22
CA THR A 364 -9.39 26.74 -5.95
C THR A 364 -9.16 28.25 -5.89
N VAL A 365 -8.60 28.86 -6.95
CA VAL A 365 -8.39 30.32 -7.07
C VAL A 365 -9.72 31.07 -7.05
N PHE A 366 -10.76 30.53 -7.68
CA PHE A 366 -12.09 31.14 -7.63
C PHE A 366 -12.64 31.16 -6.20
N LEU A 367 -12.61 30.03 -5.50
CA LEU A 367 -13.11 29.92 -4.13
C LEU A 367 -12.33 30.82 -3.17
N GLU A 368 -11.00 30.87 -3.28
CA GLU A 368 -10.17 31.80 -2.50
C GLU A 368 -10.68 33.23 -2.60
N LYS A 369 -10.88 33.72 -3.82
CA LYS A 369 -11.33 35.09 -4.06
C LYS A 369 -12.72 35.39 -3.52
N GLN A 370 -13.65 34.40 -3.63
CA GLN A 370 -15.00 34.61 -3.13
C GLN A 370 -15.06 34.54 -1.60
N LEU A 371 -14.31 33.64 -0.97
CA LEU A 371 -14.29 33.51 0.48
C LEU A 371 -13.62 34.71 1.16
N LYS A 372 -12.59 35.31 0.55
CA LYS A 372 -12.03 36.60 1.02
C LYS A 372 -13.10 37.70 1.04
N LYS A 373 -13.99 37.77 0.05
CA LYS A 373 -15.13 38.72 0.06
C LYS A 373 -16.13 38.44 1.17
N CYS A 374 -16.25 37.17 1.59
CA CYS A 374 -17.08 36.79 2.73
C CYS A 374 -16.43 37.07 4.09
N GLY A 375 -15.19 37.57 4.12
CA GLY A 375 -14.46 37.95 5.34
C GLY A 375 -13.54 36.88 5.90
N TYR A 376 -13.30 35.78 5.19
CA TYR A 376 -12.33 34.74 5.57
C TYR A 376 -10.91 35.18 5.24
N THR A 377 -9.97 34.96 6.15
CA THR A 377 -8.54 35.22 5.93
C THR A 377 -7.82 33.95 5.53
N GLN A 378 -7.30 33.93 4.30
CA GLN A 378 -6.53 32.78 3.82
C GLN A 378 -5.17 32.71 4.51
N VAL A 379 -4.77 31.49 4.93
CA VAL A 379 -3.50 31.26 5.64
C VAL A 379 -2.37 30.90 4.68
N ASN A 380 -2.61 30.05 3.69
CA ASN A 380 -1.59 29.58 2.74
C ASN A 380 -1.52 30.48 1.50
N ALA A 381 -0.37 31.11 1.28
CA ALA A 381 -0.20 32.12 0.21
C ALA A 381 -0.09 31.51 -1.18
N GLN A 382 0.72 30.45 -1.32
CA GLN A 382 0.87 29.67 -2.55
C GLN A 382 0.27 28.29 -2.34
N TYR A 383 -0.52 27.82 -3.28
CA TYR A 383 -1.24 26.55 -3.17
C TYR A 383 -1.50 25.92 -4.55
N PHE A 384 -1.79 24.65 -4.56
CA PHE A 384 -2.31 23.95 -5.73
C PHE A 384 -3.84 23.83 -5.68
N ASP A 385 -4.35 23.04 -4.75
CA ASP A 385 -5.77 22.64 -4.63
C ASP A 385 -6.35 22.80 -3.23
N THR A 386 -5.52 23.06 -2.23
CA THR A 386 -5.92 23.07 -0.82
C THR A 386 -5.88 24.49 -0.26
N LEU A 387 -6.99 24.91 0.34
CA LEU A 387 -7.11 26.18 1.03
C LEU A 387 -7.35 25.99 2.51
N ARG A 388 -6.77 26.88 3.31
CA ARG A 388 -6.97 26.96 4.76
C ARG A 388 -7.30 28.39 5.14
N PHE A 389 -8.33 28.56 5.99
CA PHE A 389 -8.83 29.86 6.39
C PHE A 389 -8.89 30.04 7.90
N GLU A 390 -8.50 31.21 8.37
CA GLU A 390 -8.94 31.78 9.63
C GLU A 390 -10.36 32.29 9.48
N LEU A 391 -11.16 32.08 10.51
CA LEU A 391 -12.59 32.41 10.48
C LEU A 391 -12.83 33.84 10.96
N PRO A 392 -13.84 34.56 10.43
CA PRO A 392 -14.30 35.82 11.02
C PRO A 392 -14.72 35.63 12.48
N GLU A 393 -14.54 36.65 13.34
CA GLU A 393 -14.81 36.54 14.79
C GLU A 393 -16.21 35.98 15.17
N HIS A 394 -17.20 36.25 14.32
CA HIS A 394 -18.59 35.83 14.53
C HIS A 394 -18.91 34.43 13.97
N VAL A 395 -17.92 33.75 13.36
CA VAL A 395 -18.07 32.44 12.71
C VAL A 395 -17.26 31.40 13.48
N SER A 396 -17.87 30.30 13.82
CA SER A 396 -17.18 29.15 14.43
C SER A 396 -17.05 27.98 13.45
N ALA A 397 -15.99 27.18 13.64
CA ALA A 397 -15.80 25.94 12.88
C ALA A 397 -17.00 24.98 13.03
N GLN A 398 -17.65 24.98 14.22
CA GLN A 398 -18.84 24.17 14.46
C GLN A 398 -20.05 24.63 13.64
N GLN A 399 -20.24 25.95 13.44
CA GLN A 399 -21.31 26.46 12.55
C GLN A 399 -21.09 26.00 11.12
N ILE A 400 -19.85 26.14 10.61
CA ILE A 400 -19.50 25.67 9.26
C ILE A 400 -19.74 24.18 9.14
N ARG A 401 -19.32 23.38 10.14
CA ARG A 401 -19.55 21.94 10.19
C ARG A 401 -21.02 21.58 10.11
N THR A 402 -21.86 22.25 10.89
CA THR A 402 -23.30 21.99 10.91
C THR A 402 -23.91 22.27 9.53
N ILE A 403 -23.57 23.41 8.91
CA ILE A 403 -24.07 23.76 7.58
C ILE A 403 -23.55 22.78 6.52
N ALA A 404 -22.27 22.41 6.56
CA ALA A 404 -21.65 21.48 5.63
C ALA A 404 -22.34 20.10 5.69
N LEU A 405 -22.59 19.58 6.90
CA LEU A 405 -23.30 18.30 7.07
C LEU A 405 -24.72 18.32 6.55
N THR A 406 -25.47 19.46 6.65
CA THR A 406 -26.80 19.56 6.03
C THR A 406 -26.79 19.54 4.51
N LYS A 407 -25.62 19.76 3.90
CA LYS A 407 -25.37 19.68 2.46
C LYS A 407 -24.58 18.44 2.07
N GLU A 408 -24.44 17.50 2.99
CA GLU A 408 -23.70 16.25 2.77
C GLU A 408 -22.24 16.49 2.31
N VAL A 409 -21.56 17.44 2.96
CA VAL A 409 -20.18 17.84 2.65
C VAL A 409 -19.28 17.65 3.85
N ASN A 410 -18.12 17.02 3.65
CA ASN A 410 -17.05 16.92 4.62
C ASN A 410 -15.92 17.90 4.31
N LEU A 411 -15.53 18.66 5.33
CA LEU A 411 -14.41 19.63 5.29
C LEU A 411 -13.34 19.20 6.30
N ARG A 412 -12.15 19.82 6.21
CA ARG A 412 -11.09 19.64 7.18
C ARG A 412 -11.17 20.72 8.27
N TYR A 413 -11.21 20.28 9.53
CA TYR A 413 -11.23 21.13 10.71
C TYR A 413 -9.91 21.00 11.47
N TYR A 414 -9.29 22.15 11.79
CA TYR A 414 -8.00 22.21 12.46
C TYR A 414 -8.17 22.52 13.95
N GLU A 415 -7.26 22.02 14.79
CA GLU A 415 -7.31 22.23 16.26
C GLU A 415 -7.29 23.69 16.67
N ASN A 416 -6.64 24.57 15.90
CA ASN A 416 -6.61 25.99 16.14
C ASN A 416 -7.89 26.74 15.70
N GLY A 417 -8.93 26.03 15.31
CA GLY A 417 -10.20 26.61 14.88
C GLY A 417 -10.29 26.98 13.40
N ASN A 418 -9.22 26.84 12.63
CA ASN A 418 -9.26 27.07 11.19
C ASN A 418 -10.09 25.99 10.49
N VAL A 419 -10.58 26.30 9.30
CA VAL A 419 -11.26 25.35 8.41
C VAL A 419 -10.58 25.37 7.05
N GLY A 420 -10.46 24.21 6.42
CA GLY A 420 -9.88 24.07 5.09
C GLY A 420 -10.61 23.03 4.25
N PHE A 421 -10.23 22.99 2.99
CA PHE A 421 -10.72 22.02 2.02
C PHE A 421 -9.72 21.84 0.88
N SER A 422 -9.76 20.67 0.25
CA SER A 422 -8.95 20.33 -0.93
C SER A 422 -9.87 20.06 -2.10
N ILE A 423 -9.66 20.74 -3.20
CA ILE A 423 -10.42 20.55 -4.46
C ILE A 423 -9.85 19.37 -5.22
N ASP A 424 -10.72 18.61 -5.85
CA ASP A 424 -10.35 17.39 -6.59
C ASP A 424 -10.95 17.33 -8.00
N GLU A 425 -10.64 16.26 -8.72
CA GLU A 425 -11.05 16.08 -10.12
C GLU A 425 -12.57 16.03 -10.30
N THR A 426 -13.33 15.62 -9.29
CA THR A 426 -14.79 15.51 -9.37
C THR A 426 -15.51 16.81 -9.09
N THR A 427 -14.80 17.84 -8.61
CA THR A 427 -15.36 19.14 -8.29
C THR A 427 -15.67 19.90 -9.57
N ASP A 428 -16.95 20.15 -9.80
CA ASP A 428 -17.47 20.98 -10.89
C ASP A 428 -17.93 22.36 -10.37
N VAL A 429 -18.49 23.18 -11.26
CA VAL A 429 -19.04 24.51 -10.94
C VAL A 429 -20.18 24.42 -9.92
N ALA A 430 -21.01 23.39 -10.00
CA ALA A 430 -22.13 23.21 -9.07
C ALA A 430 -21.61 22.89 -7.66
N ALA A 431 -20.64 22.01 -7.54
CA ALA A 431 -19.98 21.66 -6.29
C ALA A 431 -19.22 22.86 -5.69
N ALA A 432 -18.54 23.66 -6.51
CA ALA A 432 -17.90 24.91 -6.08
C ALA A 432 -18.91 25.93 -5.52
N ASN A 433 -20.09 26.05 -6.15
CA ASN A 433 -21.18 26.87 -5.62
C ASN A 433 -21.73 26.36 -4.28
N VAL A 434 -21.79 25.02 -4.08
CA VAL A 434 -22.18 24.44 -2.80
C VAL A 434 -21.15 24.80 -1.71
N LEU A 435 -19.84 24.63 -1.98
CA LEU A 435 -18.78 25.05 -1.07
C LEU A 435 -18.88 26.55 -0.71
N LEU A 436 -18.99 27.41 -1.72
CA LEU A 436 -19.15 28.85 -1.50
C LEU A 436 -20.36 29.14 -0.61
N SER A 437 -21.49 28.47 -0.84
CA SER A 437 -22.72 28.66 -0.06
C SER A 437 -22.55 28.29 1.43
N ILE A 438 -21.79 27.25 1.75
CA ILE A 438 -21.53 26.82 3.13
C ILE A 438 -20.86 27.95 3.92
N PHE A 439 -19.80 28.50 3.37
CA PHE A 439 -19.03 29.54 4.03
C PHE A 439 -19.76 30.90 4.02
N ALA A 440 -20.46 31.26 2.94
CA ALA A 440 -21.23 32.50 2.87
C ALA A 440 -22.37 32.51 3.89
N ILE A 441 -23.14 31.43 4.00
CA ILE A 441 -24.21 31.28 4.99
C ILE A 441 -23.65 31.37 6.41
N ALA A 442 -22.53 30.71 6.72
CA ALA A 442 -21.88 30.78 8.02
C ALA A 442 -21.44 32.22 8.37
N ALA A 443 -20.99 32.98 7.41
CA ALA A 443 -20.61 34.39 7.58
C ALA A 443 -21.77 35.40 7.55
N GLY A 444 -23.00 34.95 7.32
CA GLY A 444 -24.18 35.84 7.15
C GLY A 444 -24.06 36.75 5.93
N LYS A 445 -23.40 36.26 4.87
CA LYS A 445 -23.16 37.04 3.63
C LYS A 445 -23.97 36.48 2.48
N ASP A 446 -24.41 37.38 1.63
CA ASP A 446 -24.96 37.02 0.33
C ASP A 446 -23.85 36.51 -0.58
N TYR A 447 -24.18 35.55 -1.42
CA TYR A 447 -23.30 35.05 -2.48
C TYR A 447 -24.05 34.88 -3.80
N GLN A 448 -23.34 35.08 -4.88
CA GLN A 448 -23.86 34.83 -6.22
C GLN A 448 -23.36 33.51 -6.77
N LYS A 449 -24.28 32.66 -7.20
CA LYS A 449 -23.91 31.48 -7.96
C LYS A 449 -23.30 31.90 -9.30
N VAL A 450 -22.32 31.13 -9.73
CA VAL A 450 -21.72 31.30 -11.06
C VAL A 450 -22.07 30.10 -11.92
N ASP A 451 -22.16 30.35 -13.24
CA ASP A 451 -22.44 29.31 -14.23
C ASP A 451 -21.16 28.80 -14.88
N ASP A 452 -20.05 29.54 -14.71
CA ASP A 452 -18.73 29.19 -15.24
C ASP A 452 -17.60 29.70 -14.34
N ILE A 453 -16.47 29.00 -14.35
CA ILE A 453 -15.25 29.37 -13.66
C ILE A 453 -14.13 29.44 -14.71
N PRO A 454 -13.68 30.62 -15.10
CA PRO A 454 -12.63 30.75 -16.09
C PRO A 454 -11.29 30.22 -15.60
N GLU A 455 -10.50 29.67 -16.50
CA GLU A 455 -9.15 29.22 -16.21
C GLU A 455 -8.30 30.39 -15.66
N ARG A 456 -7.68 30.13 -14.51
CA ARG A 456 -6.81 31.09 -13.81
C ARG A 456 -5.75 30.36 -13.03
N SER A 457 -4.59 30.97 -12.94
CA SER A 457 -3.52 30.51 -12.04
C SER A 457 -2.96 31.69 -11.24
N ASN A 458 -2.62 31.43 -9.98
CA ASN A 458 -1.88 32.35 -9.11
C ASN A 458 -0.58 31.72 -8.61
N ILE A 459 -0.14 30.61 -9.24
CA ILE A 459 1.15 30.01 -8.96
C ILE A 459 2.25 30.99 -9.37
N ASP A 460 3.15 31.31 -8.43
CA ASP A 460 4.28 32.18 -8.69
C ASP A 460 5.15 31.61 -9.81
N LYS A 461 5.74 32.51 -10.59
CA LYS A 461 6.49 32.16 -11.80
C LYS A 461 7.64 31.18 -11.50
N ASP A 462 8.28 31.33 -10.34
CA ASP A 462 9.44 30.51 -9.94
C ASP A 462 9.03 29.11 -9.42
N LEU A 463 7.77 28.95 -9.04
CA LEU A 463 7.19 27.67 -8.62
C LEU A 463 6.51 26.92 -9.76
N LYS A 464 6.34 27.56 -10.92
CA LYS A 464 5.62 26.99 -12.06
C LYS A 464 6.50 26.07 -12.88
N ARG A 465 5.99 24.87 -13.17
CA ARG A 465 6.65 23.94 -14.09
C ARG A 465 6.82 24.55 -15.47
N THR A 466 8.04 24.46 -16.01
CA THR A 466 8.38 24.90 -17.38
C THR A 466 8.87 23.75 -18.26
N THR A 467 9.20 22.62 -17.66
CA THR A 467 9.74 21.46 -18.37
C THR A 467 8.63 20.54 -18.88
N PRO A 468 8.79 19.95 -20.07
CA PRO A 468 7.86 18.98 -20.61
C PRO A 468 7.87 17.68 -19.78
N PHE A 469 6.78 16.92 -19.84
CA PHE A 469 6.65 15.60 -19.23
C PHE A 469 5.76 14.72 -20.12
N LEU A 470 5.75 13.42 -19.90
CA LEU A 470 5.02 12.43 -20.72
C LEU A 470 5.29 12.58 -22.21
N THR A 471 6.57 12.80 -22.55
CA THR A 471 7.00 13.05 -23.94
C THR A 471 7.17 11.78 -24.77
N HIS A 472 7.19 10.59 -24.12
CA HIS A 472 7.30 9.33 -24.83
C HIS A 472 6.04 9.07 -25.67
N GLU A 473 6.23 8.48 -26.84
CA GLU A 473 5.19 8.23 -27.86
C GLU A 473 3.92 7.51 -27.31
N VAL A 474 4.06 6.66 -26.29
CA VAL A 474 2.92 5.96 -25.68
C VAL A 474 1.90 6.93 -25.06
N PHE A 475 2.35 8.09 -24.56
CA PHE A 475 1.51 9.10 -23.94
C PHE A 475 0.85 10.07 -24.92
N SER A 476 1.06 9.90 -26.21
CA SER A 476 0.48 10.73 -27.27
C SER A 476 -0.39 9.95 -28.29
N LYS A 477 -0.62 8.64 -28.07
CA LYS A 477 -1.24 7.77 -29.07
C LYS A 477 -2.64 7.26 -28.73
N TYR A 478 -3.00 7.09 -27.47
CA TYR A 478 -4.17 6.30 -27.08
C TYR A 478 -5.21 7.11 -26.31
N HIS A 479 -5.61 8.25 -26.90
CA HIS A 479 -6.51 9.22 -26.26
C HIS A 479 -7.99 8.96 -26.54
N THR A 480 -8.33 8.11 -27.49
CA THR A 480 -9.73 7.69 -27.71
C THR A 480 -10.00 6.39 -26.98
N GLU A 481 -11.27 6.20 -26.54
CA GLU A 481 -11.69 4.98 -25.86
C GLU A 481 -11.37 3.72 -26.66
N THR A 482 -11.61 3.74 -27.97
CA THR A 482 -11.34 2.61 -28.87
C THR A 482 -9.85 2.30 -28.98
N GLU A 483 -9.00 3.31 -29.10
CA GLU A 483 -7.55 3.11 -29.17
C GLU A 483 -7.00 2.58 -27.85
N MET A 484 -7.46 3.14 -26.73
CA MET A 484 -7.06 2.69 -25.39
C MET A 484 -7.48 1.24 -25.14
N MET A 485 -8.73 0.87 -25.46
CA MET A 485 -9.22 -0.50 -25.37
C MET A 485 -8.37 -1.47 -26.21
N ARG A 486 -8.04 -1.08 -27.47
CA ARG A 486 -7.17 -1.90 -28.34
C ARG A 486 -5.74 -2.00 -27.81
N TYR A 487 -5.23 -0.96 -27.19
CA TYR A 487 -3.92 -0.98 -26.53
C TYR A 487 -3.92 -1.97 -25.37
N ILE A 488 -4.86 -1.85 -24.44
CA ILE A 488 -5.03 -2.78 -23.32
C ILE A 488 -5.13 -4.23 -23.81
N LYS A 489 -5.97 -4.49 -24.84
CA LYS A 489 -6.12 -5.82 -25.44
C LYS A 489 -4.84 -6.34 -26.13
N ARG A 490 -4.04 -5.46 -26.71
CA ARG A 490 -2.75 -5.85 -27.27
C ARG A 490 -1.77 -6.30 -26.21
N LEU A 491 -1.76 -5.65 -25.04
CA LEU A 491 -0.95 -6.05 -23.91
C LEU A 491 -1.43 -7.37 -23.29
N ASP A 492 -2.73 -7.48 -23.06
CA ASP A 492 -3.40 -8.71 -22.58
C ASP A 492 -2.97 -9.96 -23.39
N ARG A 493 -2.94 -9.84 -24.73
CA ARG A 493 -2.55 -10.94 -25.62
C ARG A 493 -1.07 -11.33 -25.56
N LYS A 494 -0.22 -10.54 -24.94
CA LYS A 494 1.19 -10.89 -24.71
C LYS A 494 1.40 -11.74 -23.47
N ASP A 495 0.34 -11.88 -22.63
CA ASP A 495 0.40 -12.56 -21.35
C ASP A 495 -0.31 -13.91 -21.40
N ILE A 496 0.10 -14.80 -20.52
CA ILE A 496 -0.67 -15.99 -20.16
C ILE A 496 -1.20 -15.77 -18.75
N SER A 497 -2.52 -15.59 -18.62
CA SER A 497 -3.20 -15.34 -17.36
C SER A 497 -3.97 -16.56 -16.87
N LEU A 498 -4.43 -16.51 -15.62
CA LEU A 498 -5.30 -17.54 -15.04
C LEU A 498 -6.68 -17.61 -15.72
N ALA A 499 -7.09 -16.59 -16.47
CA ALA A 499 -8.30 -16.64 -17.28
C ALA A 499 -8.15 -17.50 -18.56
N GLN A 500 -6.92 -17.87 -18.93
CA GLN A 500 -6.61 -18.64 -20.15
C GLN A 500 -5.94 -19.98 -19.86
N SER A 501 -5.35 -20.15 -18.68
CA SER A 501 -4.56 -21.33 -18.34
C SER A 501 -4.57 -21.63 -16.85
N MET A 502 -4.12 -22.83 -16.49
CA MET A 502 -3.85 -23.27 -15.12
C MET A 502 -2.35 -23.22 -14.80
N ILE A 503 -1.64 -22.22 -15.34
CA ILE A 503 -0.20 -22.09 -15.10
C ILE A 503 0.11 -21.91 -13.61
N SER A 504 1.07 -22.70 -13.11
CA SER A 504 1.58 -22.54 -11.74
C SER A 504 2.43 -21.28 -11.65
N LEU A 505 2.11 -20.41 -10.68
CA LEU A 505 2.93 -19.25 -10.36
C LEU A 505 3.89 -19.61 -9.21
N GLY A 506 5.15 -19.21 -9.34
CA GLY A 506 6.21 -19.64 -8.41
C GLY A 506 6.14 -19.04 -7.02
N SER A 507 5.36 -17.96 -6.80
CA SER A 507 5.41 -17.18 -5.56
C SER A 507 4.18 -17.34 -4.68
N CYS A 508 3.05 -17.83 -5.18
CA CYS A 508 1.83 -18.03 -4.39
C CYS A 508 0.80 -18.89 -5.12
N THR A 509 -0.15 -19.40 -4.33
CA THR A 509 -1.28 -20.20 -4.83
C THR A 509 -2.45 -19.30 -5.22
N MET A 510 -2.23 -18.34 -6.11
CA MET A 510 -3.30 -17.47 -6.61
C MET A 510 -4.47 -18.28 -7.14
N LYS A 511 -5.67 -17.83 -6.84
CA LYS A 511 -6.93 -18.39 -7.34
C LYS A 511 -7.60 -17.34 -8.22
N LEU A 512 -8.44 -17.79 -9.14
CA LEU A 512 -9.40 -16.89 -9.77
C LEU A 512 -10.40 -16.43 -8.71
N ASN A 513 -10.60 -15.11 -8.64
CA ASN A 513 -11.65 -14.57 -7.79
C ASN A 513 -13.03 -14.96 -8.34
N ALA A 514 -13.96 -15.27 -7.46
CA ALA A 514 -15.35 -15.40 -7.87
C ALA A 514 -15.85 -14.04 -8.39
N ALA A 515 -16.65 -14.05 -9.45
CA ALA A 515 -17.19 -12.81 -10.01
C ALA A 515 -18.03 -12.04 -8.98
N ALA A 516 -18.79 -12.75 -8.14
CA ALA A 516 -19.57 -12.16 -7.06
C ALA A 516 -18.71 -11.40 -6.03
N GLU A 517 -17.48 -11.85 -5.77
CA GLU A 517 -16.54 -11.17 -4.83
C GLU A 517 -16.01 -9.85 -5.42
N MET A 518 -16.01 -9.70 -6.74
CA MET A 518 -15.50 -8.50 -7.40
C MET A 518 -16.56 -7.39 -7.53
N LEU A 519 -17.84 -7.74 -7.62
CA LEU A 519 -18.93 -6.77 -7.80
C LEU A 519 -18.98 -5.67 -6.73
N PRO A 520 -18.77 -5.96 -5.44
CA PRO A 520 -18.76 -4.93 -4.39
C PRO A 520 -17.72 -3.82 -4.60
N LEU A 521 -16.61 -4.13 -5.25
CA LEU A 521 -15.52 -3.16 -5.48
C LEU A 521 -15.89 -2.04 -6.47
N SER A 522 -16.95 -2.23 -7.27
CA SER A 522 -17.46 -1.20 -8.19
C SER A 522 -18.65 -0.42 -7.60
N ARG A 523 -18.99 -0.63 -6.33
CA ARG A 523 -20.08 0.12 -5.66
C ARG A 523 -19.58 1.47 -5.15
N PRO A 524 -20.28 2.57 -5.46
CA PRO A 524 -19.87 3.91 -5.01
C PRO A 524 -19.69 4.02 -3.50
N GLU A 525 -20.54 3.34 -2.70
CA GLU A 525 -20.52 3.37 -1.24
C GLU A 525 -19.24 2.77 -0.64
N PHE A 526 -18.53 1.93 -1.39
CA PHE A 526 -17.20 1.42 -1.02
C PHE A 526 -16.08 2.18 -1.72
N MET A 527 -16.20 2.46 -3.02
CA MET A 527 -15.14 3.12 -3.79
C MET A 527 -14.86 4.55 -3.34
N GLY A 528 -15.94 5.32 -3.07
CA GLY A 528 -15.85 6.77 -2.85
C GLY A 528 -15.63 7.18 -1.39
N MET A 529 -15.50 6.24 -0.45
CA MET A 529 -15.35 6.56 0.96
C MET A 529 -13.93 7.06 1.26
N HIS A 530 -13.83 8.27 1.83
CA HIS A 530 -12.56 8.81 2.29
C HIS A 530 -12.16 8.21 3.64
N PRO A 531 -10.88 7.89 3.90
CA PRO A 531 -10.45 7.21 5.14
C PRO A 531 -10.65 8.01 6.43
N LEU A 532 -10.74 9.33 6.34
CA LEU A 532 -10.85 10.23 7.51
C LEU A 532 -12.25 10.83 7.66
N VAL A 533 -13.30 10.23 7.08
CA VAL A 533 -14.67 10.65 7.34
C VAL A 533 -15.06 10.38 8.79
N PRO A 534 -16.05 11.11 9.35
CA PRO A 534 -16.64 10.76 10.65
C PRO A 534 -17.11 9.30 10.71
N GLU A 535 -16.92 8.66 11.86
CA GLU A 535 -17.20 7.23 12.04
C GLU A 535 -18.65 6.83 11.71
N ASP A 536 -19.61 7.72 11.96
CA ASP A 536 -21.03 7.50 11.67
C ASP A 536 -21.36 7.52 10.18
N GLN A 537 -20.40 7.90 9.34
CA GLN A 537 -20.53 7.81 7.87
C GLN A 537 -19.96 6.49 7.31
N ALA A 538 -19.13 5.75 8.06
CA ALA A 538 -18.47 4.53 7.62
C ALA A 538 -18.97 3.28 8.35
N GLU A 539 -20.22 3.25 8.76
CA GLU A 539 -20.79 2.16 9.57
C GLU A 539 -20.76 0.81 8.85
N GLY A 540 -21.03 0.80 7.54
CA GLY A 540 -20.97 -0.42 6.72
C GLY A 540 -19.54 -0.99 6.64
N TYR A 541 -18.52 -0.15 6.50
CA TYR A 541 -17.12 -0.58 6.55
C TYR A 541 -16.74 -1.12 7.93
N ARG A 542 -17.17 -0.47 9.00
CA ARG A 542 -16.86 -0.91 10.37
C ARG A 542 -17.47 -2.27 10.67
N GLU A 543 -18.70 -2.51 10.22
CA GLU A 543 -19.36 -3.81 10.37
C GLU A 543 -18.67 -4.89 9.51
N LEU A 544 -18.31 -4.59 8.27
CA LEU A 544 -17.57 -5.49 7.39
C LEU A 544 -16.22 -5.90 8.04
N ILE A 545 -15.45 -4.93 8.52
CA ILE A 545 -14.16 -5.16 9.20
C ILE A 545 -14.33 -6.01 10.45
N LYS A 546 -15.36 -5.72 11.26
CA LYS A 546 -15.67 -6.48 12.46
C LYS A 546 -16.01 -7.93 12.13
N ASN A 547 -16.91 -8.16 11.19
CA ASN A 547 -17.36 -9.51 10.82
C ASN A 547 -16.20 -10.33 10.27
N LEU A 548 -15.39 -9.76 9.37
CA LEU A 548 -14.20 -10.43 8.84
C LEU A 548 -13.18 -10.75 9.95
N SER A 549 -12.99 -9.84 10.91
CA SER A 549 -12.09 -10.08 12.03
C SER A 549 -12.55 -11.23 12.91
N GLU A 550 -13.85 -11.35 13.17
CA GLU A 550 -14.40 -12.48 13.95
C GLU A 550 -14.24 -13.81 13.20
N ASP A 551 -14.52 -13.85 11.89
CA ASP A 551 -14.30 -15.05 11.08
C ASP A 551 -12.83 -15.48 11.07
N LEU A 552 -11.90 -14.51 10.94
CA LEU A 552 -10.46 -14.79 10.97
C LEU A 552 -9.98 -15.29 12.35
N LYS A 553 -10.56 -14.83 13.46
CA LYS A 553 -10.29 -15.39 14.80
C LYS A 553 -10.67 -16.87 14.86
N VAL A 554 -11.84 -17.23 14.35
CA VAL A 554 -12.29 -18.64 14.31
C VAL A 554 -11.35 -19.48 13.43
N ILE A 555 -10.96 -18.96 12.26
CA ILE A 555 -10.09 -19.67 11.33
C ILE A 555 -8.69 -19.89 11.91
N THR A 556 -8.14 -18.92 12.61
CA THR A 556 -6.77 -18.95 13.11
C THR A 556 -6.60 -19.46 14.54
N GLY A 557 -7.69 -19.48 15.31
CA GLY A 557 -7.65 -19.82 16.74
C GLY A 557 -7.08 -18.74 17.64
N PHE A 558 -6.92 -17.49 17.12
CA PHE A 558 -6.40 -16.36 17.89
C PHE A 558 -7.51 -15.54 18.53
N ALA A 559 -7.16 -14.84 19.62
CA ALA A 559 -8.06 -13.94 20.34
C ALA A 559 -8.24 -12.58 19.64
N GLY A 560 -7.27 -12.15 18.83
CA GLY A 560 -7.28 -10.84 18.17
C GLY A 560 -6.76 -10.90 16.73
N VAL A 561 -7.30 -10.03 15.88
CA VAL A 561 -6.90 -9.87 14.48
C VAL A 561 -6.76 -8.38 14.17
N SER A 562 -5.74 -8.01 13.42
CA SER A 562 -5.57 -6.68 12.82
C SER A 562 -5.58 -6.78 11.31
N LEU A 563 -6.37 -5.94 10.66
CA LEU A 563 -6.41 -5.78 9.20
C LEU A 563 -5.60 -4.57 8.70
N GLN A 564 -4.77 -3.97 9.57
CA GLN A 564 -3.93 -2.81 9.23
C GLN A 564 -2.79 -3.13 8.24
N PRO A 565 -2.07 -4.26 8.35
CA PRO A 565 -1.00 -4.57 7.41
C PRO A 565 -1.54 -4.70 5.98
N ASN A 566 -0.88 -4.05 5.03
CA ASN A 566 -1.29 -3.99 3.62
C ASN A 566 -0.46 -4.88 2.69
N SER A 567 0.33 -5.78 3.25
CA SER A 567 1.09 -6.81 2.53
C SER A 567 1.59 -7.89 3.50
N GLY A 568 2.04 -9.03 2.97
CA GLY A 568 2.70 -10.06 3.78
C GLY A 568 3.90 -9.52 4.55
N ALA A 569 4.76 -8.75 3.87
CA ALA A 569 5.92 -8.11 4.50
C ALA A 569 5.53 -7.13 5.63
N ALA A 570 4.46 -6.37 5.45
CA ALA A 570 3.91 -5.49 6.49
C ALA A 570 3.31 -6.31 7.65
N GLY A 571 2.66 -7.43 7.37
CA GLY A 571 2.16 -8.37 8.37
C GLY A 571 3.27 -9.00 9.20
N GLU A 572 4.36 -9.44 8.55
CA GLU A 572 5.55 -9.94 9.24
C GLU A 572 6.13 -8.89 10.19
N TYR A 573 6.33 -7.69 9.68
CA TYR A 573 6.83 -6.58 10.47
C TYR A 573 5.92 -6.25 11.66
N ALA A 574 4.61 -6.15 11.44
CA ALA A 574 3.63 -5.85 12.49
C ALA A 574 3.63 -6.94 13.58
N GLY A 575 3.63 -8.21 13.21
CA GLY A 575 3.68 -9.31 14.17
C GLY A 575 4.95 -9.30 15.02
N LEU A 576 6.10 -9.05 14.42
CA LEU A 576 7.37 -8.91 15.15
C LEU A 576 7.37 -7.69 16.07
N ARG A 577 6.74 -6.58 15.66
CA ARG A 577 6.58 -5.38 16.54
C ARG A 577 5.64 -5.66 17.71
N VAL A 578 4.60 -6.46 17.52
CA VAL A 578 3.72 -6.92 18.61
C VAL A 578 4.52 -7.74 19.62
N ILE A 579 5.34 -8.69 19.17
CA ILE A 579 6.23 -9.47 20.05
C ILE A 579 7.18 -8.56 20.81
N ARG A 580 7.80 -7.58 20.14
CA ARG A 580 8.70 -6.61 20.79
C ARG A 580 7.97 -5.84 21.90
N ALA A 581 6.80 -5.27 21.58
CA ALA A 581 6.00 -4.49 22.53
C ALA A 581 5.54 -5.35 23.72
N TYR A 582 5.17 -6.60 23.48
CA TYR A 582 4.83 -7.55 24.54
C TYR A 582 6.03 -7.79 25.47
N LEU A 583 7.19 -8.11 24.94
CA LEU A 583 8.41 -8.34 25.73
C LEU A 583 8.80 -7.11 26.53
N GLU A 584 8.71 -5.92 25.96
CA GLU A 584 8.93 -4.65 26.66
C GLU A 584 7.95 -4.45 27.80
N SER A 585 6.67 -4.77 27.59
CA SER A 585 5.60 -4.62 28.60
C SER A 585 5.78 -5.49 29.83
N ILE A 586 6.46 -6.64 29.68
CA ILE A 586 6.77 -7.57 30.77
C ILE A 586 8.21 -7.41 31.29
N GLY A 587 8.91 -6.33 30.94
CA GLY A 587 10.27 -6.05 31.40
C GLY A 587 11.36 -6.89 30.75
N GLN A 588 11.05 -7.57 29.62
CA GLN A 588 11.99 -8.42 28.87
C GLN A 588 12.46 -7.79 27.55
N GLY A 589 12.46 -6.48 27.43
CA GLY A 589 12.88 -5.75 26.23
C GLY A 589 14.33 -5.98 25.79
N HIS A 590 15.18 -6.59 26.65
CA HIS A 590 16.54 -7.00 26.31
C HIS A 590 16.59 -8.18 25.33
N ARG A 591 15.51 -8.97 25.21
CA ARG A 591 15.42 -10.09 24.27
C ARG A 591 15.32 -9.57 22.85
N ASN A 592 16.36 -9.83 22.05
CA ASN A 592 16.50 -9.24 20.72
C ASN A 592 16.89 -10.25 19.64
N LYS A 593 16.97 -11.55 19.93
CA LYS A 593 17.33 -12.59 18.98
C LYS A 593 16.08 -13.33 18.47
N VAL A 594 16.06 -13.64 17.18
CA VAL A 594 15.00 -14.43 16.54
C VAL A 594 15.64 -15.62 15.85
N LEU A 595 15.20 -16.83 16.22
CA LEU A 595 15.56 -18.06 15.51
C LEU A 595 14.77 -18.16 14.21
N ILE A 596 15.41 -18.50 13.10
CA ILE A 596 14.78 -18.63 11.78
C ILE A 596 15.33 -19.87 11.08
N PRO A 597 14.49 -20.86 10.68
CA PRO A 597 14.93 -22.00 9.91
C PRO A 597 15.57 -21.61 8.57
N ALA A 598 16.58 -22.35 8.14
CA ALA A 598 17.27 -22.11 6.87
C ALA A 598 16.33 -22.16 5.65
N SER A 599 15.25 -22.95 5.75
CA SER A 599 14.17 -23.09 4.75
C SER A 599 13.27 -21.85 4.64
N ALA A 600 13.33 -20.90 5.59
CA ALA A 600 12.45 -19.73 5.62
C ALA A 600 12.63 -18.84 4.41
N HIS A 601 11.52 -18.22 3.97
CA HIS A 601 11.54 -17.21 2.91
C HIS A 601 12.47 -16.02 3.26
N GLY A 602 13.10 -15.43 2.27
CA GLY A 602 14.05 -14.31 2.48
C GLY A 602 13.45 -13.07 3.15
N THR A 603 12.12 -12.91 3.08
CA THR A 603 11.40 -11.83 3.75
C THR A 603 11.46 -11.95 5.28
N ASN A 604 11.48 -13.18 5.84
CA ASN A 604 11.49 -13.39 7.29
C ASN A 604 12.73 -12.77 7.95
N PRO A 605 13.98 -13.09 7.56
CA PRO A 605 15.16 -12.43 8.15
C PRO A 605 15.20 -10.92 7.85
N ALA A 606 14.74 -10.47 6.67
CA ALA A 606 14.68 -9.05 6.35
C ALA A 606 13.71 -8.29 7.27
N SER A 607 12.52 -8.85 7.53
CA SER A 607 11.53 -8.27 8.46
C SER A 607 12.03 -8.27 9.91
N ALA A 608 12.74 -9.31 10.34
CA ALA A 608 13.33 -9.39 11.67
C ALA A 608 14.35 -8.27 11.89
N ILE A 609 15.28 -8.06 10.96
CA ILE A 609 16.26 -6.97 11.02
C ILE A 609 15.56 -5.60 11.06
N GLN A 610 14.55 -5.37 10.22
CA GLN A 610 13.82 -4.11 10.21
C GLN A 610 13.05 -3.86 11.52
N ALA A 611 12.60 -4.92 12.19
CA ALA A 611 11.95 -4.84 13.49
C ALA A 611 12.94 -4.68 14.66
N GLY A 612 14.25 -4.58 14.38
CA GLY A 612 15.31 -4.38 15.37
C GLY A 612 15.77 -5.66 16.06
N PHE A 613 15.56 -6.83 15.45
CA PHE A 613 16.05 -8.11 15.96
C PHE A 613 17.35 -8.56 15.27
N VAL A 614 18.06 -9.42 15.93
CA VAL A 614 19.20 -10.14 15.39
C VAL A 614 18.75 -11.55 15.02
N THR A 615 19.08 -12.00 13.81
CA THR A 615 18.68 -13.31 13.33
C THR A 615 19.70 -14.40 13.67
N VAL A 616 19.22 -15.55 14.14
CA VAL A 616 19.99 -16.78 14.35
C VAL A 616 19.39 -17.87 13.48
N THR A 617 20.17 -18.44 12.57
CA THR A 617 19.65 -19.45 11.63
C THR A 617 19.68 -20.85 12.24
N CYS A 618 18.56 -21.57 12.23
CA CYS A 618 18.48 -23.00 12.54
C CYS A 618 18.69 -23.84 11.29
N ALA A 619 19.40 -24.94 11.42
CA ALA A 619 19.59 -25.89 10.33
C ALA A 619 18.27 -26.61 9.98
N CYS A 620 18.21 -27.15 8.78
CA CYS A 620 17.20 -28.10 8.34
C CYS A 620 17.89 -29.44 8.01
N ASP A 621 17.18 -30.54 8.23
CA ASP A 621 17.63 -31.86 7.85
C ASP A 621 17.60 -32.10 6.33
N GLU A 622 18.05 -33.25 5.86
CA GLU A 622 18.06 -33.61 4.44
C GLU A 622 16.64 -33.72 3.84
N GLN A 623 15.62 -33.94 4.65
CA GLN A 623 14.21 -34.00 4.28
C GLN A 623 13.55 -32.59 4.25
N GLY A 624 14.24 -31.59 4.78
CA GLY A 624 13.78 -30.21 4.83
C GLY A 624 12.99 -29.83 6.09
N ASN A 625 12.94 -30.71 7.10
CA ASN A 625 12.39 -30.38 8.43
C ASN A 625 13.39 -29.54 9.23
N VAL A 626 12.91 -28.92 10.29
CA VAL A 626 13.78 -28.26 11.26
C VAL A 626 14.63 -29.31 11.97
N GLU A 627 15.96 -29.12 11.99
CA GLU A 627 16.88 -30.01 12.70
C GLU A 627 16.72 -29.80 14.22
N MET A 628 16.04 -30.74 14.89
CA MET A 628 15.66 -30.59 16.31
C MET A 628 16.86 -30.50 17.25
N ALA A 629 17.95 -31.19 16.93
CA ALA A 629 19.16 -31.11 17.76
C ALA A 629 19.78 -29.71 17.70
N ASP A 630 19.88 -29.11 16.50
CA ASP A 630 20.37 -27.74 16.31
C ASP A 630 19.45 -26.70 16.95
N LEU A 631 18.12 -26.88 16.80
CA LEU A 631 17.14 -26.01 17.43
C LEU A 631 17.30 -25.95 18.95
N ARG A 632 17.42 -27.14 19.62
CA ARG A 632 17.59 -27.20 21.08
C ARG A 632 18.87 -26.52 21.53
N VAL A 633 19.98 -26.77 20.84
CA VAL A 633 21.27 -26.15 21.15
C VAL A 633 21.17 -24.63 21.03
N LYS A 634 20.65 -24.11 19.90
CA LYS A 634 20.54 -22.67 19.66
C LYS A 634 19.52 -21.98 20.56
N ALA A 635 18.44 -22.64 20.90
CA ALA A 635 17.45 -22.13 21.85
C ALA A 635 18.08 -21.96 23.24
N GLU A 636 18.82 -22.96 23.74
CA GLU A 636 19.47 -22.91 25.04
C GLU A 636 20.65 -21.91 25.07
N GLU A 637 21.50 -21.87 24.03
CA GLU A 637 22.61 -20.93 23.91
C GLU A 637 22.15 -19.46 23.91
N ASN A 638 20.94 -19.19 23.39
CA ASN A 638 20.40 -17.83 23.28
C ASN A 638 19.26 -17.56 24.26
N LYS A 639 18.98 -18.45 25.20
CA LYS A 639 17.81 -18.44 26.07
C LYS A 639 17.48 -17.10 26.72
N ASP A 640 18.50 -16.39 27.22
CA ASP A 640 18.30 -15.12 27.91
C ASP A 640 17.97 -13.95 26.97
N GLU A 641 18.38 -14.05 25.71
CA GLU A 641 18.19 -13.01 24.69
C GLU A 641 17.16 -13.40 23.61
N LEU A 642 16.64 -14.63 23.65
CA LEU A 642 15.71 -15.14 22.65
C LEU A 642 14.36 -14.46 22.78
N ALA A 643 13.96 -13.74 21.74
CA ALA A 643 12.66 -13.08 21.62
C ALA A 643 11.60 -13.97 20.99
N ALA A 644 11.96 -14.64 19.89
CA ALA A 644 11.04 -15.47 19.14
C ALA A 644 11.71 -16.55 18.27
N LEU A 645 10.95 -17.55 17.91
CA LEU A 645 11.14 -18.36 16.71
C LEU A 645 10.22 -17.82 15.61
N MET A 646 10.71 -17.64 14.40
CA MET A 646 9.92 -17.28 13.22
C MET A 646 9.92 -18.46 12.24
N ILE A 647 8.80 -19.16 12.13
CA ILE A 647 8.65 -20.39 11.36
C ILE A 647 7.52 -20.29 10.34
N THR A 648 7.78 -20.73 9.11
CA THR A 648 6.75 -20.88 8.06
C THR A 648 6.07 -22.24 8.20
N TYR A 649 4.75 -22.30 8.25
CA TYR A 649 4.04 -23.59 8.43
C TYR A 649 2.78 -23.70 7.55
N PRO A 650 2.61 -24.80 6.79
CA PRO A 650 3.68 -25.75 6.46
C PRO A 650 4.90 -25.06 5.86
N SER A 651 6.07 -25.71 5.88
CA SER A 651 7.34 -25.08 5.51
C SER A 651 7.35 -24.59 4.06
N THR A 652 8.36 -23.77 3.70
CA THR A 652 8.57 -23.32 2.31
C THR A 652 8.73 -24.51 1.34
N HIS A 653 9.17 -25.65 1.82
CA HIS A 653 9.27 -26.89 1.04
C HIS A 653 7.94 -27.68 0.96
N GLY A 654 6.88 -27.20 1.61
CA GLY A 654 5.57 -27.85 1.64
C GLY A 654 5.43 -28.98 2.68
N ILE A 655 6.31 -29.01 3.68
CA ILE A 655 6.35 -30.06 4.70
C ILE A 655 5.58 -29.59 5.94
N PHE A 656 4.71 -30.46 6.46
CA PHE A 656 4.14 -30.33 7.79
C PHE A 656 5.11 -30.93 8.80
N GLU A 657 5.83 -30.12 9.55
CA GLU A 657 6.69 -30.55 10.66
C GLU A 657 5.89 -31.41 11.65
N THR A 658 6.27 -32.65 11.84
CA THR A 658 5.57 -33.58 12.77
C THR A 658 5.75 -33.17 14.22
N GLU A 659 6.89 -32.57 14.53
CA GLU A 659 7.29 -32.18 15.88
C GLU A 659 6.96 -30.69 16.19
N ILE A 660 6.08 -30.05 15.39
CA ILE A 660 5.79 -28.62 15.51
C ILE A 660 5.36 -28.20 16.94
N LYS A 661 4.58 -29.04 17.65
CA LYS A 661 4.21 -28.76 19.05
C LYS A 661 5.41 -28.76 19.97
N GLU A 662 6.30 -29.73 19.83
CA GLU A 662 7.55 -29.78 20.58
C GLU A 662 8.46 -28.61 20.28
N ILE A 663 8.52 -28.17 19.02
CA ILE A 663 9.22 -26.94 18.63
C ILE A 663 8.65 -25.74 19.41
N CYS A 664 7.33 -25.57 19.44
CA CYS A 664 6.68 -24.50 20.20
C CYS A 664 7.00 -24.61 21.71
N ASP A 665 6.93 -25.78 22.29
CA ASP A 665 7.21 -26.02 23.71
C ASP A 665 8.65 -25.66 24.08
N ILE A 666 9.65 -26.01 23.25
CA ILE A 666 11.06 -25.64 23.46
C ILE A 666 11.21 -24.12 23.50
N ILE A 667 10.59 -23.41 22.58
CA ILE A 667 10.70 -21.95 22.48
C ILE A 667 10.02 -21.28 23.68
N HIS A 668 8.82 -21.73 24.05
CA HIS A 668 8.10 -21.22 25.22
C HIS A 668 8.85 -21.49 26.54
N ALA A 669 9.51 -22.66 26.67
CA ALA A 669 10.34 -22.97 27.82
C ALA A 669 11.54 -22.03 27.97
N CYS A 670 12.00 -21.40 26.89
CA CYS A 670 13.00 -20.34 26.92
C CYS A 670 12.41 -18.94 27.26
N GLY A 671 11.10 -18.81 27.43
CA GLY A 671 10.41 -17.54 27.64
C GLY A 671 10.25 -16.69 26.36
N ALA A 672 10.46 -17.30 25.20
CA ALA A 672 10.32 -16.67 23.89
C ALA A 672 8.95 -16.95 23.25
N GLN A 673 8.60 -16.20 22.20
CA GLN A 673 7.33 -16.33 21.49
C GLN A 673 7.50 -17.12 20.18
N VAL A 674 6.41 -17.73 19.70
CA VAL A 674 6.38 -18.40 18.41
C VAL A 674 5.62 -17.53 17.41
N TYR A 675 6.36 -17.04 16.42
CA TYR A 675 5.80 -16.35 15.27
C TYR A 675 5.62 -17.34 14.11
N MET A 676 4.39 -17.50 13.62
CA MET A 676 4.10 -18.35 12.46
C MET A 676 3.91 -17.49 11.21
N ASP A 677 4.72 -17.73 10.19
CA ASP A 677 4.50 -17.21 8.85
C ASP A 677 3.35 -17.98 8.19
N GLY A 678 2.21 -17.31 8.04
CA GLY A 678 0.97 -17.85 7.48
C GLY A 678 0.86 -17.72 5.96
N ALA A 679 1.96 -17.54 5.24
CA ALA A 679 1.94 -17.51 3.77
C ALA A 679 1.34 -18.77 3.16
N ASN A 680 1.44 -19.90 3.84
CA ASN A 680 0.92 -21.22 3.44
C ASN A 680 -0.37 -21.61 4.19
N MET A 681 -1.07 -20.67 4.82
CA MET A 681 -2.27 -20.91 5.63
C MET A 681 -3.39 -21.65 4.87
N ASN A 682 -3.44 -21.55 3.55
CA ASN A 682 -4.39 -22.29 2.72
C ASN A 682 -4.34 -23.81 2.92
N ALA A 683 -3.21 -24.37 3.34
CA ALA A 683 -3.07 -25.79 3.66
C ALA A 683 -3.59 -26.14 5.07
N GLN A 684 -3.89 -25.16 5.91
CA GLN A 684 -4.31 -25.34 7.30
C GLN A 684 -5.82 -25.16 7.49
N VAL A 685 -6.45 -24.24 6.76
CA VAL A 685 -7.84 -23.81 6.99
C VAL A 685 -8.80 -25.00 7.08
N GLY A 686 -9.53 -25.08 8.19
CA GLY A 686 -10.48 -26.17 8.48
C GLY A 686 -9.86 -27.49 8.92
N LEU A 687 -8.55 -27.64 8.84
CA LEU A 687 -7.83 -28.87 9.17
C LEU A 687 -6.99 -28.74 10.44
N THR A 688 -6.35 -27.59 10.60
CA THR A 688 -5.61 -27.15 11.78
C THR A 688 -5.63 -25.63 11.83
N ASN A 689 -5.02 -25.03 12.85
CA ASN A 689 -4.81 -23.58 12.87
C ASN A 689 -3.61 -23.17 13.74
N PRO A 690 -3.06 -21.98 13.55
CA PRO A 690 -1.87 -21.51 14.26
C PRO A 690 -2.02 -21.48 15.78
N GLY A 691 -3.18 -21.03 16.30
CA GLY A 691 -3.43 -20.99 17.74
C GLY A 691 -3.44 -22.39 18.37
N PHE A 692 -4.07 -23.38 17.74
CA PHE A 692 -4.09 -24.76 18.21
C PHE A 692 -2.72 -25.45 18.14
N ILE A 693 -1.90 -25.07 17.17
CA ILE A 693 -0.52 -25.56 17.01
C ILE A 693 0.36 -25.05 18.17
N GLY A 694 0.15 -23.83 18.63
CA GLY A 694 0.92 -23.19 19.70
C GLY A 694 1.65 -21.91 19.26
N ALA A 695 1.29 -21.33 18.13
CA ALA A 695 1.82 -20.03 17.74
C ALA A 695 1.18 -18.88 18.55
N ASP A 696 1.98 -17.88 18.91
CA ASP A 696 1.54 -16.68 19.64
C ASP A 696 1.10 -15.56 18.70
N VAL A 697 1.76 -15.46 17.56
CA VAL A 697 1.47 -14.47 16.52
C VAL A 697 1.58 -15.12 15.15
N CYS A 698 0.69 -14.75 14.23
CA CYS A 698 0.73 -15.19 12.84
C CYS A 698 0.34 -14.04 11.91
N HIS A 699 1.00 -13.89 10.78
CA HIS A 699 0.45 -13.09 9.69
C HIS A 699 -0.25 -13.98 8.66
N LEU A 700 -1.23 -13.43 7.99
CA LEU A 700 -1.95 -14.07 6.89
C LEU A 700 -1.70 -13.30 5.59
N ASN A 701 -1.55 -14.05 4.51
CA ASN A 701 -1.65 -13.50 3.17
C ASN A 701 -3.05 -13.83 2.61
N LEU A 702 -4.01 -12.92 2.79
CA LEU A 702 -5.40 -13.17 2.39
C LEU A 702 -5.51 -13.51 0.89
N HIS A 703 -4.72 -12.85 0.06
CA HIS A 703 -4.63 -13.10 -1.38
C HIS A 703 -4.06 -14.49 -1.76
N LYS A 704 -3.35 -15.16 -0.85
CA LYS A 704 -2.87 -16.55 -1.05
C LYS A 704 -3.86 -17.59 -0.53
N THR A 705 -4.42 -17.36 0.65
CA THR A 705 -5.28 -18.30 1.35
C THR A 705 -6.72 -18.23 0.87
N PHE A 706 -7.24 -17.03 0.65
CA PHE A 706 -8.62 -16.78 0.21
C PHE A 706 -8.64 -16.28 -1.24
N ALA A 707 -9.10 -15.06 -1.47
CA ALA A 707 -9.12 -14.42 -2.77
C ALA A 707 -8.49 -13.03 -2.69
N SER A 708 -7.90 -12.57 -3.79
CA SER A 708 -7.33 -11.24 -3.89
C SER A 708 -8.31 -10.35 -4.66
N PRO A 709 -9.05 -9.47 -4.00
CA PRO A 709 -10.13 -8.72 -4.64
C PRO A 709 -9.66 -7.77 -5.74
N HIS A 710 -8.45 -7.28 -5.69
CA HIS A 710 -7.88 -6.47 -6.75
C HIS A 710 -6.70 -7.15 -7.45
N GLY A 711 -6.48 -8.45 -7.25
CA GLY A 711 -5.58 -9.35 -8.00
C GLY A 711 -4.18 -8.84 -8.32
N GLY A 712 -3.87 -7.65 -7.89
CA GLY A 712 -2.74 -6.89 -8.39
C GLY A 712 -1.41 -7.15 -7.73
N GLY A 713 -1.33 -8.17 -6.92
CA GLY A 713 -0.11 -8.58 -6.26
C GLY A 713 0.21 -7.77 -5.02
N GLY A 714 -0.02 -8.37 -3.89
CA GLY A 714 0.59 -8.00 -2.64
C GLY A 714 -0.28 -7.58 -1.51
N PRO A 715 -1.30 -6.81 -1.65
CA PRO A 715 -2.12 -6.42 -0.51
C PRO A 715 -3.10 -7.52 -0.08
N GLY A 716 -3.45 -7.52 1.20
CA GLY A 716 -4.35 -8.46 1.86
C GLY A 716 -3.64 -9.41 2.78
#